data_a17feb3d349ef2dfc183a66b454e3f28
#
_entry.id   a17feb3d349ef2dfc183a66b454e3f28
#
_cell.length_a   1.000
_cell.length_b   1.000
_cell.length_c   1.000
_cell.angle_alpha   90.00
_cell.angle_beta   90.00
_cell.angle_gamma   90.00
#
_symmetry.space_group_name_H-M   'P 1'
#
loop_
_entity.id
_entity.type
_entity.pdbx_description
1 polymer ?
#
loop_
_entity_poly.entity_id
_entity_poly.type
_entity_poly.pdbx_seq_one_letter_code
_entity_poly.pdbx_strand_id
1 'polypeptide(L)'
;MIPRPSNSIYSLSHFIFTKNSFFYSSSSSSLITLHDSESKPISSPFYNLLPPTQNPNNIVNLISSLLKQKSFHLSLFQEEIKGILPHMGPHEISRILFRCQSDYSSALTFFNWVTNDLSITHSVKNYCIIIHILAWSQVFPQAMKLLSELIQLNVPDEDIYKSLIGCTEDCNWNPVIFDMLIKAYVKLGMVEKGLDTFRNNVEACFVPNVVACNCLLNGLSKFDYIDECWEVYEEMGRLGLHRNVYTFNIMTHVLCRDGDTDKVNGFLEKMEEEGFEPDLVTYNTLINGYCRKRRMEDAFYLYKIMCIRGVVPNLISYSALMNGLCKEGKIKEAHQLFNQMVQKGIDPDVVSYNTLVSGYCKEGKMQMCRSLLHEMIGAGTRPDSVTCRIVFQGYAKEGKLLSALNLVAELQRFGVTIPENLYDYLLVALCKEGRPFAARSFLIRISQDGYVPEMGTYIKLVESLCRFNNVDEALILISEMTKKSMKLNLTTYKAIISCLCRVKRTSEAEGMLEEMVSLSILPDLEIKRALINGYCEENDVEKAVLLLKFFAEEFQVYDTVSYNAIVKVFCEGGNVAELMELQDKLVKIGFVPNSLTCQYVIRGLQKDMELDDDILAATCLKSKLSQTRATFD
;
A
#
# COMPACT_ATOMS: atom_id res chain seq x y z
N MET A 1 19.93 -19.13 -41.46
CA MET A 1 21.40 -19.07 -41.32
C MET A 1 21.67 -18.58 -39.89
N ILE A 2 21.89 -19.53 -38.98
CA ILE A 2 22.17 -19.24 -37.56
C ILE A 2 23.67 -19.02 -37.44
N PRO A 3 24.17 -17.93 -36.84
CA PRO A 3 25.59 -17.73 -36.67
C PRO A 3 26.15 -18.76 -35.67
N ARG A 4 27.26 -19.41 -36.04
CA ARG A 4 27.97 -20.35 -35.18
C ARG A 4 28.51 -19.59 -33.94
N PRO A 5 28.37 -20.15 -32.72
CA PRO A 5 28.93 -19.55 -31.51
C PRO A 5 30.47 -19.56 -31.57
N SER A 6 31.06 -18.55 -30.94
CA SER A 6 32.51 -18.34 -30.90
C SER A 6 33.23 -19.53 -30.23
N ASN A 7 34.40 -19.90 -30.75
CA ASN A 7 35.21 -21.03 -30.29
C ASN A 7 35.58 -21.09 -28.79
N SER A 8 35.36 -20.00 -28.03
CA SER A 8 35.65 -19.94 -26.58
C SER A 8 34.63 -20.71 -25.72
N ILE A 9 33.38 -20.84 -26.19
CA ILE A 9 32.31 -21.52 -25.44
C ILE A 9 32.40 -23.03 -25.61
N TYR A 10 32.82 -23.49 -26.79
CA TYR A 10 33.05 -24.91 -27.07
C TYR A 10 34.19 -25.53 -26.23
N SER A 11 35.22 -24.73 -25.89
CA SER A 11 36.31 -25.23 -25.04
C SER A 11 35.88 -25.43 -23.57
N LEU A 12 34.97 -24.61 -23.07
CA LEU A 12 34.43 -24.75 -21.71
C LEU A 12 33.47 -25.94 -21.58
N SER A 13 32.58 -26.16 -22.58
CA SER A 13 31.65 -27.29 -22.56
C SER A 13 32.37 -28.64 -22.61
N HIS A 14 33.44 -28.74 -23.38
CA HIS A 14 34.22 -29.98 -23.48
C HIS A 14 35.02 -30.28 -22.19
N PHE A 15 35.49 -29.24 -21.49
CA PHE A 15 36.20 -29.37 -20.21
C PHE A 15 35.27 -29.77 -19.06
N ILE A 16 34.04 -29.30 -19.10
CA ILE A 16 32.99 -29.58 -18.10
C ILE A 16 32.46 -31.02 -18.25
N PHE A 17 32.25 -31.48 -19.47
CA PHE A 17 31.81 -32.87 -19.74
C PHE A 17 32.82 -33.92 -19.30
N THR A 18 34.11 -33.66 -19.47
CA THR A 18 35.17 -34.61 -19.06
C THR A 18 35.29 -34.73 -17.53
N LYS A 19 34.98 -33.69 -16.78
CA LYS A 19 34.94 -33.76 -15.30
C LYS A 19 33.65 -34.42 -14.73
N ASN A 20 32.51 -34.29 -15.41
CA ASN A 20 31.24 -34.88 -14.98
C ASN A 20 31.09 -36.37 -15.26
N SER A 21 31.81 -36.94 -16.27
CA SER A 21 31.74 -38.38 -16.60
C SER A 21 32.33 -39.29 -15.52
N PHE A 22 33.04 -38.75 -14.54
CA PHE A 22 33.63 -39.51 -13.43
C PHE A 22 32.72 -39.67 -12.18
N PHE A 23 31.59 -39.00 -12.13
CA PHE A 23 30.78 -38.96 -10.88
C PHE A 23 29.48 -39.77 -10.90
N TYR A 24 29.15 -40.48 -12.04
CA TYR A 24 27.91 -41.25 -12.14
C TYR A 24 28.06 -42.78 -12.02
N SER A 25 29.23 -43.28 -11.67
CA SER A 25 29.37 -44.71 -11.41
C SER A 25 30.06 -44.99 -10.07
N SER A 26 29.30 -45.70 -9.26
CA SER A 26 29.68 -46.51 -8.11
C SER A 26 29.86 -45.86 -6.74
N SER A 27 28.92 -46.23 -5.88
CA SER A 27 29.13 -46.50 -4.46
C SER A 27 30.34 -47.40 -4.23
N SER A 28 31.48 -46.86 -3.87
CA SER A 28 32.52 -47.54 -3.11
C SER A 28 33.52 -46.50 -2.60
N SER A 29 33.63 -46.48 -1.30
CA SER A 29 34.60 -45.74 -0.50
C SER A 29 36.05 -46.03 -0.91
N SER A 30 36.67 -45.08 -1.59
CA SER A 30 38.11 -44.96 -1.60
C SER A 30 38.46 -43.46 -1.47
N LEU A 31 39.05 -43.13 -0.33
CA LEU A 31 39.70 -41.86 -0.08
C LEU A 31 40.81 -41.67 -1.14
N ILE A 32 40.48 -40.92 -2.20
CA ILE A 32 41.49 -40.36 -3.06
C ILE A 32 42.00 -39.11 -2.31
N THR A 33 43.20 -39.21 -1.77
CA THR A 33 44.00 -38.07 -1.36
C THR A 33 44.22 -37.21 -2.60
N LEU A 34 43.40 -36.19 -2.77
CA LEU A 34 43.63 -35.10 -3.75
C LEU A 34 44.94 -34.41 -3.34
N HIS A 35 45.92 -34.50 -4.18
CA HIS A 35 47.10 -33.63 -4.13
C HIS A 35 46.65 -32.20 -3.90
N ASP A 36 47.12 -31.57 -2.84
CA ASP A 36 47.09 -30.14 -2.66
C ASP A 36 47.60 -29.49 -3.93
N SER A 37 46.69 -28.94 -4.74
CA SER A 37 47.11 -28.06 -5.83
C SER A 37 47.69 -26.81 -5.14
N GLU A 38 48.99 -26.82 -4.98
CA GLU A 38 49.76 -25.66 -4.56
C GLU A 38 49.35 -24.51 -5.48
N SER A 39 48.63 -23.52 -4.94
CA SER A 39 48.35 -22.30 -5.64
C SER A 39 49.70 -21.73 -6.09
N LYS A 40 49.91 -21.63 -7.42
CA LYS A 40 51.17 -21.12 -8.00
C LYS A 40 51.60 -19.86 -7.28
N PRO A 41 52.81 -19.76 -6.76
CA PRO A 41 53.29 -18.55 -6.10
C PRO A 41 53.22 -17.39 -7.08
N ILE A 42 52.92 -16.18 -6.59
CA ILE A 42 52.92 -14.98 -7.43
C ILE A 42 54.35 -14.81 -8.00
N SER A 43 54.50 -14.91 -9.31
CA SER A 43 55.81 -14.94 -9.98
C SER A 43 56.48 -13.58 -10.19
N SER A 44 56.07 -12.53 -9.45
CA SER A 44 56.71 -11.21 -9.56
C SER A 44 58.04 -11.21 -8.79
N PRO A 45 59.16 -10.93 -9.44
CA PRO A 45 60.46 -10.90 -8.76
C PRO A 45 60.58 -9.83 -7.68
N PHE A 46 59.72 -8.83 -7.67
CA PHE A 46 59.67 -7.77 -6.65
C PHE A 46 59.21 -8.25 -5.26
N TYR A 47 58.43 -9.31 -5.17
CA TYR A 47 57.94 -9.80 -3.88
C TYR A 47 59.03 -10.42 -2.99
N ASN A 48 60.12 -10.90 -3.58
CA ASN A 48 61.25 -11.44 -2.82
C ASN A 48 62.11 -10.35 -2.14
N LEU A 49 61.93 -9.08 -2.51
CA LEU A 49 62.61 -7.92 -1.93
C LEU A 49 61.83 -7.27 -0.80
N LEU A 50 60.57 -7.67 -0.57
CA LEU A 50 59.75 -7.14 0.49
C LEU A 50 60.06 -7.80 1.83
N PRO A 51 59.94 -7.05 2.97
CA PRO A 51 60.02 -7.64 4.30
C PRO A 51 59.06 -8.82 4.44
N PRO A 52 59.37 -9.86 5.26
CA PRO A 52 58.52 -11.03 5.42
C PRO A 52 57.04 -10.74 5.77
N THR A 53 56.78 -9.63 6.47
CA THR A 53 55.47 -9.12 6.84
C THR A 53 54.69 -8.50 5.69
N GLN A 54 55.38 -8.09 4.62
CA GLN A 54 54.77 -7.43 3.44
C GLN A 54 54.71 -8.37 2.22
N ASN A 55 55.33 -9.55 2.30
CA ASN A 55 55.30 -10.51 1.21
C ASN A 55 53.96 -11.24 1.17
N PRO A 56 53.13 -11.06 0.11
CA PRO A 56 51.79 -11.67 0.03
C PRO A 56 51.80 -13.21 0.06
N ASN A 57 52.86 -13.85 -0.38
CA ASN A 57 53.02 -15.31 -0.30
C ASN A 57 53.18 -15.80 1.17
N ASN A 58 53.95 -15.05 1.99
CA ASN A 58 54.14 -15.36 3.38
C ASN A 58 52.84 -15.16 4.20
N ILE A 59 52.09 -14.07 3.92
CA ILE A 59 50.82 -13.76 4.56
C ILE A 59 49.82 -14.90 4.31
N VAL A 60 49.65 -15.32 3.06
CA VAL A 60 48.74 -16.40 2.66
C VAL A 60 49.14 -17.74 3.33
N ASN A 61 50.46 -18.05 3.37
CA ASN A 61 50.96 -19.28 4.01
C ASN A 61 50.69 -19.29 5.52
N LEU A 62 50.96 -18.17 6.20
CA LEU A 62 50.78 -18.05 7.63
C LEU A 62 49.31 -18.23 8.01
N ILE A 63 48.40 -17.43 7.37
CA ILE A 63 46.98 -17.49 7.70
C ILE A 63 46.40 -18.88 7.35
N SER A 64 46.76 -19.46 6.22
CA SER A 64 46.29 -20.79 5.85
C SER A 64 46.78 -21.89 6.78
N SER A 65 48.00 -21.78 7.36
CA SER A 65 48.50 -22.74 8.34
C SER A 65 47.79 -22.63 9.69
N LEU A 66 47.47 -21.40 10.11
CA LEU A 66 46.71 -21.14 11.35
C LEU A 66 45.27 -21.65 11.25
N LEU A 67 44.62 -21.46 10.08
CA LEU A 67 43.26 -21.97 9.84
C LEU A 67 43.19 -23.51 9.81
N LYS A 68 44.25 -24.21 9.43
CA LYS A 68 44.35 -25.67 9.44
C LYS A 68 44.56 -26.27 10.86
N GLN A 69 45.04 -25.48 11.82
CA GLN A 69 45.15 -25.90 13.22
C GLN A 69 43.75 -25.81 13.86
N LYS A 70 43.15 -26.97 14.22
CA LYS A 70 41.76 -27.11 14.72
C LYS A 70 41.40 -26.32 15.97
N SER A 71 42.30 -25.57 16.59
CA SER A 71 42.09 -24.69 17.74
C SER A 71 42.09 -23.21 17.31
N PHE A 72 41.06 -22.80 16.55
CA PHE A 72 40.90 -21.42 16.13
C PHE A 72 40.34 -20.57 17.29
N HIS A 73 41.24 -20.03 18.15
CA HIS A 73 40.90 -19.01 19.13
C HIS A 73 41.08 -17.62 18.54
N LEU A 74 39.96 -16.97 18.20
CA LEU A 74 39.90 -15.65 17.57
C LEU A 74 40.76 -14.59 18.28
N SER A 75 40.86 -14.64 19.61
CA SER A 75 41.62 -13.68 20.44
C SER A 75 43.13 -13.79 20.29
N LEU A 76 43.68 -15.01 20.17
CA LEU A 76 45.09 -15.23 19.91
C LEU A 76 45.51 -14.88 18.49
N PHE A 77 44.59 -15.09 17.54
CA PHE A 77 44.77 -14.77 16.13
C PHE A 77 44.92 -13.29 15.86
N GLN A 78 44.20 -12.43 16.60
CA GLN A 78 44.27 -10.98 16.42
C GLN A 78 45.62 -10.38 16.82
N GLU A 79 46.32 -10.93 17.81
CA GLU A 79 47.63 -10.39 18.24
C GLU A 79 48.77 -10.73 17.27
N GLU A 80 48.78 -11.96 16.73
CA GLU A 80 49.84 -12.42 15.81
C GLU A 80 49.76 -11.76 14.44
N ILE A 81 48.57 -11.32 14.03
CA ILE A 81 48.33 -10.78 12.66
C ILE A 81 48.25 -9.25 12.65
N LYS A 82 48.20 -8.55 13.77
CA LYS A 82 48.08 -7.07 13.83
C LYS A 82 49.03 -6.30 12.90
N GLY A 83 50.25 -6.81 12.72
CA GLY A 83 51.22 -6.18 11.82
C GLY A 83 51.05 -6.49 10.33
N ILE A 84 50.21 -7.47 9.99
CA ILE A 84 50.03 -7.99 8.63
C ILE A 84 48.74 -7.49 7.98
N LEU A 85 47.75 -7.13 8.82
CA LEU A 85 46.42 -6.68 8.43
C LEU A 85 46.38 -5.56 7.37
N PRO A 86 47.22 -4.52 7.44
CA PRO A 86 47.21 -3.42 6.45
C PRO A 86 47.54 -3.87 5.01
N HIS A 87 48.15 -5.06 4.86
CA HIS A 87 48.61 -5.58 3.57
C HIS A 87 47.70 -6.69 3.00
N MET A 88 46.55 -6.94 3.63
CA MET A 88 45.59 -7.97 3.19
C MET A 88 44.58 -7.35 2.22
N GLY A 89 44.76 -7.60 0.94
CA GLY A 89 43.85 -7.18 -0.12
C GLY A 89 42.88 -8.28 -0.57
N PRO A 90 41.93 -7.98 -1.46
CA PRO A 90 40.97 -8.94 -2.00
C PRO A 90 41.60 -10.15 -2.68
N HIS A 91 42.81 -10.00 -3.24
CA HIS A 91 43.54 -11.06 -3.91
C HIS A 91 44.10 -12.09 -2.91
N GLU A 92 44.66 -11.62 -1.78
CA GLU A 92 45.18 -12.47 -0.71
C GLU A 92 44.04 -13.25 -0.06
N ILE A 93 42.88 -12.61 0.17
CA ILE A 93 41.67 -13.26 0.67
C ILE A 93 41.22 -14.39 -0.25
N SER A 94 41.16 -14.14 -1.58
CA SER A 94 40.83 -15.19 -2.55
C SER A 94 41.73 -16.40 -2.44
N ARG A 95 43.08 -16.19 -2.34
CA ARG A 95 44.06 -17.27 -2.25
C ARG A 95 43.97 -18.05 -0.96
N ILE A 96 43.62 -17.41 0.16
CA ILE A 96 43.40 -18.10 1.44
C ILE A 96 42.13 -18.97 1.35
N LEU A 97 41.04 -18.44 0.79
CA LEU A 97 39.80 -19.19 0.60
C LEU A 97 40.02 -20.42 -0.30
N PHE A 98 40.81 -20.28 -1.39
CA PHE A 98 41.17 -21.43 -2.24
C PHE A 98 41.91 -22.51 -1.50
N ARG A 99 42.76 -22.17 -0.53
CA ARG A 99 43.46 -23.17 0.30
C ARG A 99 42.60 -23.84 1.35
N CYS A 100 41.46 -23.22 1.67
CA CYS A 100 40.49 -23.77 2.63
C CYS A 100 39.36 -24.55 1.97
N GLN A 101 39.46 -24.93 0.67
CA GLN A 101 38.40 -25.62 -0.08
C GLN A 101 37.93 -26.93 0.55
N SER A 102 38.82 -27.61 1.26
CA SER A 102 38.52 -28.90 1.92
C SER A 102 37.78 -28.77 3.26
N ASP A 103 37.79 -27.57 3.86
CA ASP A 103 37.13 -27.29 5.13
C ASP A 103 36.28 -26.01 5.05
N TYR A 104 35.00 -26.22 4.80
CA TYR A 104 34.03 -25.13 4.68
C TYR A 104 33.87 -24.34 5.99
N SER A 105 34.06 -24.99 7.16
CA SER A 105 33.90 -24.33 8.45
C SER A 105 34.98 -23.28 8.66
N SER A 106 36.24 -23.65 8.42
CA SER A 106 37.37 -22.72 8.48
C SER A 106 37.26 -21.62 7.41
N ALA A 107 36.82 -21.95 6.19
CA ALA A 107 36.60 -20.98 5.12
C ALA A 107 35.52 -19.94 5.49
N LEU A 108 34.38 -20.39 6.05
CA LEU A 108 33.27 -19.53 6.45
C LEU A 108 33.64 -18.67 7.68
N THR A 109 34.34 -19.24 8.65
CA THR A 109 34.82 -18.51 9.83
C THR A 109 35.79 -17.40 9.41
N PHE A 110 36.72 -17.68 8.51
CA PHE A 110 37.64 -16.70 7.96
C PHE A 110 36.90 -15.60 7.17
N PHE A 111 35.94 -15.97 6.32
CA PHE A 111 35.13 -15.02 5.56
C PHE A 111 34.37 -14.06 6.48
N ASN A 112 33.69 -14.60 7.50
CA ASN A 112 32.95 -13.78 8.46
C ASN A 112 33.86 -12.90 9.32
N TRP A 113 35.04 -13.40 9.70
CA TRP A 113 36.03 -12.63 10.46
C TRP A 113 36.54 -11.42 9.66
N VAL A 114 36.84 -11.59 8.37
CA VAL A 114 37.26 -10.50 7.49
C VAL A 114 36.17 -9.43 7.38
N THR A 115 34.90 -9.84 7.32
CA THR A 115 33.77 -8.90 7.25
C THR A 115 33.53 -8.17 8.56
N ASN A 116 33.44 -8.90 9.67
CA ASN A 116 32.94 -8.38 10.95
C ASN A 116 34.04 -7.67 11.76
N ASP A 117 35.23 -8.27 11.82
CA ASP A 117 36.30 -7.78 12.68
C ASP A 117 37.28 -6.83 11.94
N LEU A 118 37.50 -7.04 10.66
CA LEU A 118 38.40 -6.21 9.86
C LEU A 118 37.68 -5.12 9.08
N SER A 119 36.35 -5.20 8.96
CA SER A 119 35.54 -4.29 8.15
C SER A 119 36.03 -4.16 6.69
N ILE A 120 36.64 -5.22 6.16
CA ILE A 120 37.09 -5.26 4.75
C ILE A 120 35.93 -5.76 3.90
N THR A 121 35.57 -5.00 2.87
CA THR A 121 34.53 -5.42 1.91
C THR A 121 35.07 -6.49 0.98
N HIS A 122 34.35 -7.62 0.88
CA HIS A 122 34.69 -8.69 -0.03
C HIS A 122 34.42 -8.31 -1.49
N SER A 123 35.30 -8.74 -2.38
CA SER A 123 35.05 -8.68 -3.82
C SER A 123 34.02 -9.73 -4.24
N VAL A 124 33.37 -9.54 -5.39
CA VAL A 124 32.46 -10.54 -5.99
C VAL A 124 33.15 -11.89 -6.14
N LYS A 125 34.44 -11.92 -6.51
CA LYS A 125 35.22 -13.13 -6.61
C LYS A 125 35.33 -13.88 -5.27
N ASN A 126 35.49 -13.18 -4.15
CA ASN A 126 35.57 -13.80 -2.83
C ASN A 126 34.22 -14.44 -2.44
N TYR A 127 33.11 -13.77 -2.73
CA TYR A 127 31.78 -14.34 -2.55
C TYR A 127 31.58 -15.59 -3.42
N CYS A 128 31.98 -15.56 -4.70
CA CYS A 128 31.85 -16.71 -5.59
C CYS A 128 32.63 -17.92 -5.06
N ILE A 129 33.88 -17.72 -4.59
CA ILE A 129 34.72 -18.79 -4.06
C ILE A 129 34.07 -19.43 -2.81
N ILE A 130 33.63 -18.65 -1.84
CA ILE A 130 33.00 -19.20 -0.62
C ILE A 130 31.69 -19.91 -0.93
N ILE A 131 30.88 -19.39 -1.87
CA ILE A 131 29.64 -20.02 -2.32
C ILE A 131 29.95 -21.39 -2.95
N HIS A 132 30.98 -21.50 -3.79
CA HIS A 132 31.43 -22.78 -4.36
C HIS A 132 31.86 -23.76 -3.27
N ILE A 133 32.64 -23.33 -2.28
CA ILE A 133 33.07 -24.17 -1.16
C ILE A 133 31.87 -24.70 -0.36
N LEU A 134 30.92 -23.83 -0.04
CA LEU A 134 29.71 -24.20 0.70
C LEU A 134 28.80 -25.15 -0.08
N ALA A 135 28.62 -24.90 -1.39
CA ALA A 135 27.80 -25.75 -2.23
C ALA A 135 28.44 -27.13 -2.45
N TRP A 136 29.77 -27.19 -2.62
CA TRP A 136 30.51 -28.44 -2.67
C TRP A 136 30.35 -29.26 -1.40
N SER A 137 30.40 -28.61 -0.24
CA SER A 137 30.21 -29.23 1.07
C SER A 137 28.74 -29.46 1.44
N GLN A 138 27.80 -29.26 0.51
CA GLN A 138 26.33 -29.42 0.67
C GLN A 138 25.70 -28.54 1.74
N VAL A 139 26.31 -27.41 2.11
CA VAL A 139 25.80 -26.45 3.09
C VAL A 139 24.95 -25.39 2.37
N PHE A 140 23.90 -25.83 1.68
CA PHE A 140 23.05 -25.02 0.82
C PHE A 140 22.37 -23.81 1.50
N PRO A 141 21.89 -23.87 2.77
CA PRO A 141 21.25 -22.71 3.39
C PRO A 141 22.19 -21.51 3.55
N GLN A 142 23.44 -21.74 3.91
CA GLN A 142 24.44 -20.68 4.07
C GLN A 142 24.90 -20.14 2.72
N ALA A 143 25.11 -21.05 1.74
CA ALA A 143 25.41 -20.66 0.36
C ALA A 143 24.30 -19.78 -0.23
N MET A 144 23.02 -20.12 0.00
CA MET A 144 21.87 -19.33 -0.44
C MET A 144 21.83 -17.96 0.23
N LYS A 145 22.17 -17.85 1.51
CA LYS A 145 22.25 -16.60 2.24
C LYS A 145 23.29 -15.67 1.61
N LEU A 146 24.53 -16.16 1.46
CA LEU A 146 25.62 -15.38 0.85
C LEU A 146 25.33 -15.00 -0.60
N LEU A 147 24.66 -15.88 -1.35
CA LEU A 147 24.23 -15.58 -2.72
C LEU A 147 23.21 -14.43 -2.76
N SER A 148 22.27 -14.45 -1.81
CA SER A 148 21.30 -13.35 -1.68
C SER A 148 21.95 -12.03 -1.26
N GLU A 149 22.94 -12.07 -0.38
CA GLU A 149 23.75 -10.90 0.02
C GLU A 149 24.54 -10.35 -1.17
N LEU A 150 25.20 -11.23 -1.95
CA LEU A 150 25.94 -10.85 -3.15
C LEU A 150 25.04 -10.14 -4.19
N ILE A 151 23.84 -10.67 -4.41
CA ILE A 151 22.87 -10.06 -5.34
C ILE A 151 22.43 -8.67 -4.84
N GLN A 152 22.23 -8.50 -3.52
CA GLN A 152 21.81 -7.23 -2.91
C GLN A 152 22.90 -6.15 -2.95
N LEU A 153 24.19 -6.53 -2.98
CA LEU A 153 25.30 -5.58 -3.16
C LEU A 153 25.23 -4.83 -4.50
N ASN A 154 24.48 -5.39 -5.48
CA ASN A 154 24.15 -4.78 -6.77
C ASN A 154 25.35 -4.05 -7.40
N VAL A 155 26.51 -4.75 -7.49
CA VAL A 155 27.73 -4.19 -8.05
C VAL A 155 27.48 -3.86 -9.53
N PRO A 156 27.57 -2.58 -9.94
CA PRO A 156 27.39 -2.23 -11.34
C PRO A 156 28.50 -2.88 -12.17
N ASP A 157 28.16 -3.33 -13.36
CA ASP A 157 29.05 -3.91 -14.38
C ASP A 157 29.59 -5.34 -14.10
N GLU A 158 29.31 -5.99 -12.98
CA GLU A 158 29.71 -7.39 -12.77
C GLU A 158 28.53 -8.35 -12.95
N ASP A 159 28.64 -9.25 -13.92
CA ASP A 159 27.71 -10.34 -14.14
C ASP A 159 28.05 -11.51 -13.17
N ILE A 160 27.20 -11.66 -12.15
CA ILE A 160 27.37 -12.70 -11.11
C ILE A 160 27.47 -14.10 -11.73
N TYR A 161 26.70 -14.37 -12.79
CA TYR A 161 26.73 -15.64 -13.49
C TYR A 161 28.11 -15.93 -14.10
N LYS A 162 28.69 -14.94 -14.82
CA LYS A 162 30.04 -15.06 -15.39
C LYS A 162 31.11 -15.18 -14.34
N SER A 163 30.97 -14.45 -13.23
CA SER A 163 31.91 -14.51 -12.11
C SER A 163 31.90 -15.88 -11.42
N LEU A 164 30.71 -16.50 -11.27
CA LEU A 164 30.59 -17.86 -10.75
C LEU A 164 31.24 -18.89 -11.70
N ILE A 165 30.98 -18.80 -13.01
CA ILE A 165 31.63 -19.67 -13.98
C ILE A 165 33.15 -19.50 -14.00
N GLY A 166 33.63 -18.25 -13.95
CA GLY A 166 35.07 -17.97 -13.93
C GLY A 166 35.80 -18.57 -12.72
N CYS A 167 35.11 -18.85 -11.64
CA CYS A 167 35.69 -19.51 -10.47
C CYS A 167 35.69 -21.05 -10.59
N THR A 168 35.01 -21.68 -11.57
CA THR A 168 34.94 -23.15 -11.70
C THR A 168 36.26 -23.77 -12.10
N GLU A 169 37.16 -23.04 -12.77
CA GLU A 169 38.48 -23.53 -13.15
C GLU A 169 39.42 -23.71 -11.95
N ASP A 170 39.25 -22.86 -10.91
CA ASP A 170 40.12 -22.78 -9.75
C ASP A 170 39.53 -23.47 -8.50
N CYS A 171 38.23 -23.75 -8.46
CA CYS A 171 37.51 -24.27 -7.31
C CYS A 171 36.89 -25.65 -7.54
N ASN A 172 36.73 -26.42 -6.45
CA ASN A 172 35.73 -27.49 -6.44
C ASN A 172 34.35 -26.87 -6.56
N TRP A 173 33.54 -27.30 -7.50
CA TRP A 173 32.26 -26.69 -7.80
C TRP A 173 31.13 -27.72 -7.94
N ASN A 174 29.89 -27.24 -7.75
CA ASN A 174 28.69 -28.06 -7.91
C ASN A 174 27.67 -27.28 -8.77
N PRO A 175 27.14 -27.90 -9.86
CA PRO A 175 26.19 -27.22 -10.75
C PRO A 175 24.92 -26.72 -10.07
N VAL A 176 24.58 -27.25 -8.90
CA VAL A 176 23.43 -26.80 -8.08
C VAL A 176 23.51 -25.29 -7.73
N ILE A 177 24.69 -24.68 -7.81
CA ILE A 177 24.85 -23.22 -7.58
C ILE A 177 24.01 -22.42 -8.57
N PHE A 178 23.93 -22.83 -9.82
CA PHE A 178 23.15 -22.13 -10.84
C PHE A 178 21.65 -22.26 -10.60
N ASP A 179 21.18 -23.40 -10.10
CA ASP A 179 19.81 -23.58 -9.63
C ASP A 179 19.51 -22.69 -8.42
N MET A 180 20.48 -22.55 -7.53
CA MET A 180 20.37 -21.65 -6.36
C MET A 180 20.34 -20.19 -6.79
N LEU A 181 21.11 -19.82 -7.82
CA LEU A 181 21.12 -18.46 -8.36
C LEU A 181 19.76 -18.07 -8.94
N ILE A 182 19.14 -18.96 -9.73
CA ILE A 182 17.76 -18.77 -10.22
C ILE A 182 16.80 -18.53 -9.05
N LYS A 183 16.83 -19.41 -8.03
CA LYS A 183 15.97 -19.30 -6.85
C LYS A 183 16.21 -18.02 -6.05
N ALA A 184 17.47 -17.58 -5.94
CA ALA A 184 17.84 -16.36 -5.23
C ALA A 184 17.30 -15.11 -5.95
N TYR A 185 17.45 -15.02 -7.28
CA TYR A 185 16.90 -13.93 -8.07
C TYR A 185 15.37 -13.87 -7.97
N VAL A 186 14.69 -15.02 -8.11
CA VAL A 186 13.23 -15.08 -7.98
C VAL A 186 12.77 -14.65 -6.59
N LYS A 187 13.46 -15.08 -5.51
CA LYS A 187 13.14 -14.70 -4.12
C LYS A 187 13.29 -13.20 -3.88
N LEU A 188 14.25 -12.56 -4.53
CA LEU A 188 14.48 -11.12 -4.44
C LEU A 188 13.60 -10.29 -5.41
N GLY A 189 12.73 -10.93 -6.16
CA GLY A 189 11.84 -10.27 -7.12
C GLY A 189 12.51 -9.90 -8.46
N MET A 190 13.77 -10.29 -8.68
CA MET A 190 14.52 -10.02 -9.92
C MET A 190 14.31 -11.16 -10.94
N VAL A 191 13.05 -11.33 -11.37
CA VAL A 191 12.65 -12.52 -12.15
C VAL A 191 13.30 -12.54 -13.54
N GLU A 192 13.52 -11.38 -14.17
CA GLU A 192 14.20 -11.24 -15.45
C GLU A 192 15.63 -11.78 -15.39
N LYS A 193 16.40 -11.40 -14.35
CA LYS A 193 17.75 -11.96 -14.15
C LYS A 193 17.74 -13.45 -13.86
N GLY A 194 16.68 -13.94 -13.21
CA GLY A 194 16.46 -15.38 -13.04
C GLY A 194 16.24 -16.09 -14.37
N LEU A 195 15.49 -15.51 -15.29
CA LEU A 195 15.27 -16.02 -16.64
C LEU A 195 16.55 -15.98 -17.48
N ASP A 196 17.31 -14.89 -17.43
CA ASP A 196 18.60 -14.79 -18.10
C ASP A 196 19.59 -15.87 -17.59
N THR A 197 19.58 -16.11 -16.28
CA THR A 197 20.38 -17.19 -15.68
C THR A 197 19.94 -18.55 -16.21
N PHE A 198 18.64 -18.80 -16.36
CA PHE A 198 18.10 -20.03 -16.93
C PHE A 198 18.55 -20.21 -18.40
N ARG A 199 18.42 -19.17 -19.23
CA ARG A 199 18.87 -19.17 -20.63
C ARG A 199 20.38 -19.46 -20.74
N ASN A 200 21.17 -18.77 -19.93
CA ASN A 200 22.62 -18.97 -19.88
C ASN A 200 23.00 -20.41 -19.44
N ASN A 201 22.24 -21.00 -18.50
CA ASN A 201 22.44 -22.40 -18.10
C ASN A 201 22.20 -23.35 -19.27
N VAL A 202 21.10 -23.14 -20.01
CA VAL A 202 20.76 -23.95 -21.18
C VAL A 202 21.84 -23.83 -22.28
N GLU A 203 22.30 -22.62 -22.57
CA GLU A 203 23.39 -22.35 -23.53
C GLU A 203 24.72 -23.00 -23.11
N ALA A 204 25.01 -23.01 -21.82
CA ALA A 204 26.20 -23.64 -21.24
C ALA A 204 26.06 -25.16 -21.05
N CYS A 205 24.96 -25.76 -21.50
CA CYS A 205 24.64 -27.19 -21.32
C CYS A 205 24.51 -27.63 -19.83
N PHE A 206 24.23 -26.73 -18.94
CA PHE A 206 23.83 -27.05 -17.55
C PHE A 206 22.32 -27.30 -17.51
N VAL A 207 21.93 -28.52 -17.18
CA VAL A 207 20.51 -28.88 -17.08
C VAL A 207 19.99 -28.47 -15.71
N PRO A 208 19.09 -27.44 -15.61
CA PRO A 208 18.51 -27.03 -14.34
C PRO A 208 17.61 -28.12 -13.77
N ASN A 209 17.47 -28.17 -12.45
CA ASN A 209 16.53 -29.11 -11.85
C ASN A 209 15.07 -28.61 -11.94
N VAL A 210 14.10 -29.54 -11.89
CA VAL A 210 12.66 -29.25 -12.00
C VAL A 210 12.20 -28.26 -10.90
N VAL A 211 12.82 -28.28 -9.72
CA VAL A 211 12.46 -27.39 -8.62
C VAL A 211 12.89 -25.93 -8.90
N ALA A 212 14.04 -25.73 -9.54
CA ALA A 212 14.48 -24.40 -9.96
C ALA A 212 13.60 -23.86 -11.10
N CYS A 213 13.29 -24.70 -12.09
CA CYS A 213 12.36 -24.35 -13.17
C CYS A 213 10.97 -23.98 -12.64
N ASN A 214 10.42 -24.77 -11.73
CA ASN A 214 9.13 -24.48 -11.11
C ASN A 214 9.15 -23.18 -10.26
N CYS A 215 10.26 -22.91 -9.57
CA CYS A 215 10.44 -21.65 -8.86
C CYS A 215 10.42 -20.46 -9.83
N LEU A 216 11.12 -20.57 -10.96
CA LEU A 216 11.16 -19.56 -12.02
C LEU A 216 9.78 -19.36 -12.66
N LEU A 217 9.11 -20.44 -13.06
CA LEU A 217 7.74 -20.40 -13.62
C LEU A 217 6.76 -19.69 -12.68
N ASN A 218 6.81 -20.01 -11.39
CA ASN A 218 5.95 -19.37 -10.38
C ASN A 218 6.29 -17.88 -10.20
N GLY A 219 7.57 -17.52 -10.27
CA GLY A 219 8.03 -16.13 -10.27
C GLY A 219 7.52 -15.37 -11.49
N LEU A 220 7.78 -15.88 -12.70
CA LEU A 220 7.33 -15.30 -13.97
C LEU A 220 5.80 -15.12 -13.99
N SER A 221 5.07 -16.15 -13.59
CA SER A 221 3.59 -16.10 -13.50
C SER A 221 3.09 -14.99 -12.58
N LYS A 222 3.76 -14.69 -11.46
CA LYS A 222 3.34 -13.60 -10.54
C LYS A 222 3.49 -12.22 -11.15
N PHE A 223 4.46 -12.02 -12.02
CA PHE A 223 4.74 -10.75 -12.69
C PHE A 223 4.13 -10.65 -14.09
N ASP A 224 3.23 -11.58 -14.46
CA ASP A 224 2.52 -11.63 -15.75
C ASP A 224 3.42 -11.80 -17.00
N TYR A 225 4.61 -12.42 -16.86
CA TYR A 225 5.50 -12.82 -17.95
C TYR A 225 5.02 -14.16 -18.56
N ILE A 226 3.93 -14.12 -19.33
CA ILE A 226 3.21 -15.31 -19.80
C ILE A 226 3.99 -16.04 -20.90
N ASP A 227 4.52 -15.30 -21.88
CA ASP A 227 5.27 -15.87 -23.00
C ASP A 227 6.56 -16.54 -22.51
N GLU A 228 7.22 -15.93 -21.52
CA GLU A 228 8.42 -16.48 -20.90
C GLU A 228 8.12 -17.74 -20.07
N CYS A 229 6.93 -17.83 -19.47
CA CYS A 229 6.50 -19.09 -18.84
C CYS A 229 6.40 -20.23 -19.86
N TRP A 230 5.85 -19.96 -21.04
CA TRP A 230 5.77 -20.96 -22.11
C TRP A 230 7.16 -21.33 -22.63
N GLU A 231 8.06 -20.35 -22.80
CA GLU A 231 9.46 -20.59 -23.18
C GLU A 231 10.13 -21.58 -22.22
N VAL A 232 10.08 -21.29 -20.90
CA VAL A 232 10.68 -22.17 -19.88
C VAL A 232 10.02 -23.55 -19.86
N TYR A 233 8.69 -23.63 -19.98
CA TYR A 233 7.96 -24.89 -20.00
C TYR A 233 8.34 -25.77 -21.22
N GLU A 234 8.43 -25.19 -22.41
CA GLU A 234 8.84 -25.92 -23.61
C GLU A 234 10.30 -26.36 -23.52
N GLU A 235 11.19 -25.50 -23.00
CA GLU A 235 12.59 -25.83 -22.85
C GLU A 235 12.81 -26.95 -21.83
N MET A 236 12.03 -27.01 -20.75
CA MET A 236 12.03 -28.18 -19.86
C MET A 236 11.75 -29.48 -20.61
N GLY A 237 10.82 -29.46 -21.57
CA GLY A 237 10.54 -30.61 -22.42
C GLY A 237 11.70 -30.98 -23.35
N ARG A 238 12.34 -29.99 -23.98
CA ARG A 238 13.53 -30.21 -24.86
C ARG A 238 14.72 -30.79 -24.11
N LEU A 239 14.88 -30.36 -22.82
CA LEU A 239 15.94 -30.87 -21.95
C LEU A 239 15.63 -32.24 -21.34
N GLY A 240 14.47 -32.85 -21.66
CA GLY A 240 14.08 -34.15 -21.12
C GLY A 240 13.76 -34.14 -19.62
N LEU A 241 13.46 -32.99 -19.05
CA LEU A 241 13.08 -32.89 -17.65
C LEU A 241 11.68 -33.45 -17.43
N HIS A 242 11.56 -34.41 -16.52
CA HIS A 242 10.25 -34.93 -16.13
C HIS A 242 9.46 -33.85 -15.34
N ARG A 243 8.45 -33.27 -16.00
CA ARG A 243 7.51 -32.36 -15.38
C ARG A 243 6.75 -33.08 -14.28
N ASN A 244 6.25 -32.37 -13.30
CA ASN A 244 5.45 -32.94 -12.21
C ASN A 244 4.10 -32.22 -12.09
N VAL A 245 3.19 -32.73 -11.26
CA VAL A 245 1.87 -32.14 -11.04
C VAL A 245 1.96 -30.66 -10.66
N TYR A 246 3.00 -30.27 -9.90
CA TYR A 246 3.21 -28.86 -9.52
C TYR A 246 3.55 -27.98 -10.74
N THR A 247 4.35 -28.46 -11.70
CA THR A 247 4.63 -27.78 -12.98
C THR A 247 3.34 -27.54 -13.76
N PHE A 248 2.49 -28.58 -13.87
CA PHE A 248 1.20 -28.49 -14.55
C PHE A 248 0.26 -27.51 -13.86
N ASN A 249 0.21 -27.52 -12.53
CA ASN A 249 -0.62 -26.57 -11.76
C ASN A 249 -0.20 -25.11 -11.95
N ILE A 250 1.12 -24.83 -12.02
CA ILE A 250 1.61 -23.47 -12.35
C ILE A 250 1.16 -23.09 -13.76
N MET A 251 1.37 -23.96 -14.75
CA MET A 251 1.00 -23.65 -16.14
C MET A 251 -0.51 -23.52 -16.32
N THR A 252 -1.31 -24.28 -15.59
CA THR A 252 -2.78 -24.11 -15.53
C THR A 252 -3.14 -22.71 -15.03
N HIS A 253 -2.41 -22.20 -14.01
CA HIS A 253 -2.61 -20.85 -13.52
C HIS A 253 -2.19 -19.79 -14.57
N VAL A 254 -1.10 -20.02 -15.30
CA VAL A 254 -0.65 -19.16 -16.41
C VAL A 254 -1.71 -19.11 -17.50
N LEU A 255 -2.25 -20.23 -17.93
CA LEU A 255 -3.36 -20.33 -18.90
C LEU A 255 -4.60 -19.53 -18.47
N CYS A 256 -4.96 -19.64 -17.18
CA CYS A 256 -6.09 -18.87 -16.66
C CYS A 256 -5.86 -17.36 -16.68
N ARG A 257 -4.60 -16.91 -16.60
CA ARG A 257 -4.22 -15.48 -16.71
C ARG A 257 -4.20 -15.01 -18.15
N ASP A 258 -3.61 -15.77 -19.05
CA ASP A 258 -3.56 -15.47 -20.49
C ASP A 258 -4.97 -15.29 -21.08
N GLY A 259 -5.91 -16.05 -20.62
CA GLY A 259 -7.29 -15.93 -21.03
C GLY A 259 -7.70 -16.81 -22.18
N ASP A 260 -6.79 -17.56 -22.73
CA ASP A 260 -7.05 -18.52 -23.77
C ASP A 260 -7.55 -19.83 -23.15
N THR A 261 -8.85 -19.82 -22.85
CA THR A 261 -9.51 -20.98 -22.25
C THR A 261 -9.64 -22.15 -23.21
N ASP A 262 -9.49 -21.93 -24.52
CA ASP A 262 -9.60 -23.00 -25.52
C ASP A 262 -8.33 -23.87 -25.51
N LYS A 263 -7.19 -23.32 -25.10
CA LYS A 263 -5.95 -24.09 -24.87
C LYS A 263 -6.02 -24.98 -23.61
N VAL A 264 -6.97 -24.75 -22.71
CA VAL A 264 -7.05 -25.50 -21.44
C VAL A 264 -7.34 -26.98 -21.67
N ASN A 265 -8.28 -27.31 -22.55
CA ASN A 265 -8.59 -28.71 -22.83
C ASN A 265 -7.39 -29.47 -23.44
N GLY A 266 -6.73 -28.88 -24.44
CA GLY A 266 -5.52 -29.46 -25.01
C GLY A 266 -4.36 -29.57 -24.01
N PHE A 267 -4.32 -28.69 -23.01
CA PHE A 267 -3.31 -28.79 -21.97
C PHE A 267 -3.62 -29.91 -20.95
N LEU A 268 -4.91 -30.11 -20.62
CA LEU A 268 -5.33 -31.22 -19.78
C LEU A 268 -5.07 -32.58 -20.47
N GLU A 269 -5.32 -32.66 -21.78
CA GLU A 269 -4.98 -33.84 -22.59
C GLU A 269 -3.48 -34.15 -22.55
N LYS A 270 -2.62 -33.12 -22.72
CA LYS A 270 -1.16 -33.29 -22.60
C LYS A 270 -0.73 -33.76 -21.20
N MET A 271 -1.38 -33.24 -20.16
CA MET A 271 -1.11 -33.66 -18.79
C MET A 271 -1.44 -35.14 -18.59
N GLU A 272 -2.55 -35.62 -19.17
CA GLU A 272 -2.98 -37.03 -19.14
C GLU A 272 -2.03 -37.92 -20.00
N GLU A 273 -1.63 -37.47 -21.18
CA GLU A 273 -0.65 -38.14 -22.03
C GLU A 273 0.71 -38.35 -21.34
N GLU A 274 1.14 -37.41 -20.52
CA GLU A 274 2.35 -37.53 -19.68
C GLU A 274 2.12 -38.38 -18.41
N GLY A 275 0.91 -38.93 -18.21
CA GLY A 275 0.59 -39.86 -17.12
C GLY A 275 0.17 -39.15 -15.81
N PHE A 276 -0.19 -37.87 -15.86
CA PHE A 276 -0.67 -37.14 -14.72
C PHE A 276 -2.17 -36.88 -14.79
N GLU A 277 -2.91 -37.34 -13.79
CA GLU A 277 -4.34 -37.03 -13.68
C GLU A 277 -4.56 -35.65 -13.08
N PRO A 278 -5.48 -34.81 -13.65
CA PRO A 278 -5.86 -33.54 -13.05
C PRO A 278 -6.42 -33.72 -11.63
N ASP A 279 -5.81 -33.06 -10.68
CA ASP A 279 -6.17 -33.12 -9.27
C ASP A 279 -7.16 -32.02 -8.86
N LEU A 280 -7.55 -32.01 -7.60
CA LEU A 280 -8.44 -31.00 -7.01
C LEU A 280 -7.92 -29.57 -7.23
N VAL A 281 -6.58 -29.36 -7.18
CA VAL A 281 -5.95 -28.04 -7.35
C VAL A 281 -6.08 -27.59 -8.81
N THR A 282 -5.84 -28.49 -9.76
CA THR A 282 -5.99 -28.23 -11.20
C THR A 282 -7.41 -27.78 -11.52
N TYR A 283 -8.43 -28.56 -11.10
CA TYR A 283 -9.84 -28.22 -11.34
C TYR A 283 -10.23 -26.89 -10.68
N ASN A 284 -9.86 -26.66 -9.43
CA ASN A 284 -10.20 -25.42 -8.73
C ASN A 284 -9.56 -24.19 -9.40
N THR A 285 -8.34 -24.33 -9.90
CA THR A 285 -7.63 -23.26 -10.63
C THR A 285 -8.37 -22.91 -11.91
N LEU A 286 -8.74 -23.91 -12.71
CA LEU A 286 -9.46 -23.74 -13.96
C LEU A 286 -10.87 -23.16 -13.73
N ILE A 287 -11.64 -23.73 -12.80
CA ILE A 287 -12.98 -23.24 -12.44
C ILE A 287 -12.89 -21.76 -12.05
N ASN A 288 -11.95 -21.39 -11.18
CA ASN A 288 -11.76 -20.00 -10.78
C ASN A 288 -11.35 -19.10 -11.96
N GLY A 289 -10.50 -19.61 -12.88
CA GLY A 289 -10.11 -18.92 -14.10
C GLY A 289 -11.32 -18.60 -14.99
N TYR A 290 -12.16 -19.59 -15.28
CA TYR A 290 -13.39 -19.41 -16.06
C TYR A 290 -14.37 -18.45 -15.36
N CYS A 291 -14.56 -18.58 -14.04
CA CYS A 291 -15.40 -17.67 -13.27
C CYS A 291 -14.90 -16.20 -13.32
N ARG A 292 -13.59 -15.98 -13.29
CA ARG A 292 -13.03 -14.62 -13.44
C ARG A 292 -13.31 -14.01 -14.82
N LYS A 293 -13.31 -14.84 -15.85
CA LYS A 293 -13.57 -14.44 -17.25
C LYS A 293 -15.06 -14.39 -17.60
N ARG A 294 -15.95 -14.61 -16.63
CA ARG A 294 -17.41 -14.66 -16.79
C ARG A 294 -17.89 -15.77 -17.72
N ARG A 295 -17.12 -16.83 -17.86
CA ARG A 295 -17.49 -18.04 -18.61
C ARG A 295 -18.06 -19.10 -17.66
N MET A 296 -19.22 -18.82 -17.08
CA MET A 296 -19.82 -19.68 -16.06
C MET A 296 -20.25 -21.06 -16.58
N GLU A 297 -20.65 -21.15 -17.86
CA GLU A 297 -21.03 -22.43 -18.49
C GLU A 297 -19.86 -23.40 -18.50
N ASP A 298 -18.67 -22.93 -18.88
CA ASP A 298 -17.43 -23.73 -18.89
C ASP A 298 -17.00 -24.10 -17.47
N ALA A 299 -17.13 -23.17 -16.52
CA ALA A 299 -16.83 -23.44 -15.12
C ALA A 299 -17.73 -24.56 -14.56
N PHE A 300 -19.03 -24.56 -14.87
CA PHE A 300 -19.95 -25.63 -14.49
C PHE A 300 -19.71 -26.94 -15.24
N TYR A 301 -19.28 -26.85 -16.51
CA TYR A 301 -18.86 -28.03 -17.26
C TYR A 301 -17.67 -28.71 -16.58
N LEU A 302 -16.63 -27.98 -16.25
CA LEU A 302 -15.47 -28.51 -15.51
C LEU A 302 -15.84 -29.08 -14.14
N TYR A 303 -16.74 -28.39 -13.42
CA TYR A 303 -17.25 -28.90 -12.14
C TYR A 303 -17.95 -30.26 -12.30
N LYS A 304 -18.74 -30.45 -13.37
CA LYS A 304 -19.37 -31.77 -13.69
C LYS A 304 -18.32 -32.82 -14.04
N ILE A 305 -17.32 -32.48 -14.88
CA ILE A 305 -16.25 -33.41 -15.25
C ILE A 305 -15.46 -33.85 -14.02
N MET A 306 -15.12 -32.91 -13.13
CA MET A 306 -14.46 -33.17 -11.86
C MET A 306 -15.25 -34.22 -11.04
N CYS A 307 -16.57 -34.04 -10.91
CA CYS A 307 -17.42 -34.98 -10.20
C CYS A 307 -17.50 -36.36 -10.87
N ILE A 308 -17.58 -36.42 -12.22
CA ILE A 308 -17.62 -37.66 -12.99
C ILE A 308 -16.31 -38.45 -12.82
N ARG A 309 -15.18 -37.77 -12.76
CA ARG A 309 -13.85 -38.37 -12.52
C ARG A 309 -13.60 -38.78 -11.07
N GLY A 310 -14.59 -38.62 -10.18
CA GLY A 310 -14.48 -38.98 -8.76
C GLY A 310 -13.71 -38.00 -7.90
N VAL A 311 -13.28 -36.85 -8.44
CA VAL A 311 -12.65 -35.78 -7.67
C VAL A 311 -13.71 -35.01 -6.90
N VAL A 312 -13.71 -35.12 -5.57
CA VAL A 312 -14.73 -34.51 -4.72
C VAL A 312 -14.54 -33.00 -4.59
N PRO A 313 -15.54 -32.18 -5.01
CA PRO A 313 -15.48 -30.73 -4.82
C PRO A 313 -15.39 -30.34 -3.35
N ASN A 314 -14.58 -29.36 -3.05
CA ASN A 314 -14.40 -28.83 -1.70
C ASN A 314 -14.94 -27.40 -1.57
N LEU A 315 -14.78 -26.81 -0.40
CA LEU A 315 -15.16 -25.42 -0.11
C LEU A 315 -14.64 -24.41 -1.15
N ILE A 316 -13.40 -24.61 -1.65
CA ILE A 316 -12.78 -23.71 -2.65
C ILE A 316 -13.52 -23.81 -4.00
N SER A 317 -13.91 -25.02 -4.42
CA SER A 317 -14.68 -25.24 -5.65
C SER A 317 -16.02 -24.50 -5.61
N TYR A 318 -16.75 -24.64 -4.51
CA TYR A 318 -18.05 -23.97 -4.31
C TYR A 318 -17.90 -22.46 -4.21
N SER A 319 -16.92 -21.97 -3.44
CA SER A 319 -16.66 -20.53 -3.28
C SER A 319 -16.28 -19.85 -4.60
N ALA A 320 -15.50 -20.52 -5.46
CA ALA A 320 -15.16 -20.03 -6.78
C ALA A 320 -16.39 -19.86 -7.68
N LEU A 321 -17.24 -20.89 -7.75
CA LEU A 321 -18.50 -20.86 -8.53
C LEU A 321 -19.49 -19.82 -7.99
N MET A 322 -19.70 -19.77 -6.67
CA MET A 322 -20.57 -18.76 -6.04
C MET A 322 -20.10 -17.33 -6.33
N ASN A 323 -18.79 -17.08 -6.23
CA ASN A 323 -18.22 -15.77 -6.54
C ASN A 323 -18.42 -15.39 -8.02
N GLY A 324 -18.26 -16.35 -8.92
CA GLY A 324 -18.54 -16.18 -10.35
C GLY A 324 -20.00 -15.77 -10.60
N LEU A 325 -20.95 -16.54 -10.04
CA LEU A 325 -22.39 -16.26 -10.14
C LEU A 325 -22.77 -14.90 -9.55
N CYS A 326 -22.21 -14.54 -8.38
CA CYS A 326 -22.43 -13.22 -7.77
C CYS A 326 -21.90 -12.07 -8.62
N LYS A 327 -20.79 -12.26 -9.35
CA LYS A 327 -20.26 -11.25 -10.29
C LYS A 327 -21.12 -11.10 -11.56
N GLU A 328 -21.82 -12.15 -11.98
CA GLU A 328 -22.78 -12.10 -13.07
C GLU A 328 -24.18 -11.59 -12.64
N GLY A 329 -24.38 -11.33 -11.35
CA GLY A 329 -25.68 -10.93 -10.82
C GLY A 329 -26.67 -12.10 -10.61
N LYS A 330 -26.24 -13.36 -10.76
CA LYS A 330 -27.07 -14.57 -10.58
C LYS A 330 -27.07 -15.03 -9.11
N ILE A 331 -27.48 -14.13 -8.19
CA ILE A 331 -27.31 -14.34 -6.75
C ILE A 331 -28.21 -15.47 -6.22
N LYS A 332 -29.40 -15.66 -6.82
CA LYS A 332 -30.28 -16.76 -6.44
C LYS A 332 -29.65 -18.13 -6.71
N GLU A 333 -28.96 -18.27 -7.84
CA GLU A 333 -28.25 -19.49 -8.20
C GLU A 333 -27.05 -19.72 -7.27
N ALA A 334 -26.32 -18.64 -6.93
CA ALA A 334 -25.24 -18.69 -5.95
C ALA A 334 -25.74 -19.16 -4.57
N HIS A 335 -26.89 -18.68 -4.14
CA HIS A 335 -27.50 -19.12 -2.88
C HIS A 335 -27.96 -20.59 -2.93
N GLN A 336 -28.52 -21.04 -4.06
CA GLN A 336 -28.86 -22.48 -4.26
C GLN A 336 -27.60 -23.34 -4.17
N LEU A 337 -26.50 -22.90 -4.77
CA LEU A 337 -25.21 -23.60 -4.71
C LEU A 337 -24.65 -23.66 -3.29
N PHE A 338 -24.80 -22.58 -2.52
CA PHE A 338 -24.48 -22.55 -1.10
C PHE A 338 -25.27 -23.60 -0.29
N ASN A 339 -26.58 -23.66 -0.51
CA ASN A 339 -27.44 -24.66 0.16
C ASN A 339 -27.04 -26.08 -0.23
N GLN A 340 -26.68 -26.34 -1.49
CA GLN A 340 -26.17 -27.65 -1.93
C GLN A 340 -24.86 -28.02 -1.23
N MET A 341 -23.95 -27.04 -1.04
CA MET A 341 -22.69 -27.22 -0.31
C MET A 341 -22.97 -27.67 1.14
N VAL A 342 -23.88 -27.00 1.84
CA VAL A 342 -24.28 -27.33 3.22
C VAL A 342 -24.93 -28.71 3.27
N GLN A 343 -25.84 -29.05 2.33
CA GLN A 343 -26.46 -30.35 2.25
C GLN A 343 -25.48 -31.50 2.03
N LYS A 344 -24.35 -31.24 1.37
CA LYS A 344 -23.26 -32.21 1.20
C LYS A 344 -22.32 -32.30 2.40
N GLY A 345 -22.63 -31.62 3.50
CA GLY A 345 -21.82 -31.64 4.72
C GLY A 345 -20.55 -30.83 4.67
N ILE A 346 -20.44 -29.86 3.74
CA ILE A 346 -19.34 -28.93 3.68
C ILE A 346 -19.73 -27.68 4.45
N ASP A 347 -19.04 -27.41 5.57
CA ASP A 347 -19.33 -26.27 6.43
C ASP A 347 -18.91 -24.95 5.75
N PRO A 348 -19.82 -23.96 5.68
CA PRO A 348 -19.50 -22.65 5.13
C PRO A 348 -18.51 -21.88 6.02
N ASP A 349 -17.55 -21.23 5.40
CA ASP A 349 -16.63 -20.31 6.05
C ASP A 349 -17.07 -18.84 5.93
N VAL A 350 -16.33 -17.94 6.57
CA VAL A 350 -16.57 -16.49 6.50
C VAL A 350 -16.56 -15.99 5.05
N VAL A 351 -15.71 -16.56 4.18
CA VAL A 351 -15.59 -16.15 2.78
C VAL A 351 -16.84 -16.51 1.98
N SER A 352 -17.41 -17.68 2.22
CA SER A 352 -18.65 -18.15 1.59
C SER A 352 -19.83 -17.25 1.94
N TYR A 353 -20.00 -16.93 3.22
CA TYR A 353 -21.02 -15.97 3.67
C TYR A 353 -20.78 -14.58 3.10
N ASN A 354 -19.53 -14.05 3.14
CA ASN A 354 -19.19 -12.75 2.60
C ASN A 354 -19.46 -12.62 1.10
N THR A 355 -19.28 -13.71 0.35
CA THR A 355 -19.59 -13.75 -1.08
C THR A 355 -21.08 -13.52 -1.34
N LEU A 356 -21.97 -14.24 -0.63
CA LEU A 356 -23.41 -14.06 -0.77
C LEU A 356 -23.89 -12.71 -0.23
N VAL A 357 -23.40 -12.30 0.94
CA VAL A 357 -23.72 -10.99 1.54
C VAL A 357 -23.32 -9.86 0.58
N SER A 358 -22.13 -9.92 -0.01
CA SER A 358 -21.68 -8.94 -1.02
C SER A 358 -22.58 -8.93 -2.25
N GLY A 359 -23.00 -10.10 -2.71
CA GLY A 359 -23.94 -10.24 -3.80
C GLY A 359 -25.28 -9.56 -3.52
N TYR A 360 -25.93 -9.90 -2.39
CA TYR A 360 -27.19 -9.29 -1.99
C TYR A 360 -27.08 -7.79 -1.70
N CYS A 361 -25.97 -7.32 -1.13
CA CYS A 361 -25.72 -5.89 -0.95
C CYS A 361 -25.66 -5.13 -2.29
N LYS A 362 -25.10 -5.74 -3.33
CA LYS A 362 -25.06 -5.12 -4.68
C LYS A 362 -26.45 -5.02 -5.31
N GLU A 363 -27.33 -5.96 -5.02
CA GLU A 363 -28.73 -5.92 -5.46
C GLU A 363 -29.65 -5.06 -4.56
N GLY A 364 -29.14 -4.45 -3.50
CA GLY A 364 -29.93 -3.66 -2.55
C GLY A 364 -30.84 -4.49 -1.63
N LYS A 365 -30.71 -5.82 -1.63
CA LYS A 365 -31.55 -6.74 -0.84
C LYS A 365 -31.04 -6.87 0.61
N MET A 366 -31.06 -5.76 1.36
CA MET A 366 -30.48 -5.69 2.70
C MET A 366 -31.14 -6.61 3.74
N GLN A 367 -32.40 -6.99 3.54
CA GLN A 367 -33.06 -7.95 4.41
C GLN A 367 -32.44 -9.35 4.32
N MET A 368 -32.08 -9.78 3.09
CA MET A 368 -31.39 -11.06 2.88
C MET A 368 -29.98 -11.04 3.47
N CYS A 369 -29.27 -9.90 3.38
CA CYS A 369 -27.97 -9.73 4.03
C CYS A 369 -28.07 -9.92 5.54
N ARG A 370 -29.09 -9.32 6.17
CA ARG A 370 -29.33 -9.46 7.60
C ARG A 370 -29.68 -10.90 7.99
N SER A 371 -30.53 -11.58 7.20
CA SER A 371 -30.85 -13.00 7.42
C SER A 371 -29.62 -13.89 7.36
N LEU A 372 -28.75 -13.68 6.36
CA LEU A 372 -27.48 -14.41 6.24
C LEU A 372 -26.51 -14.14 7.39
N LEU A 373 -26.47 -12.91 7.92
CA LEU A 373 -25.67 -12.61 9.11
C LEU A 373 -26.17 -13.38 10.35
N HIS A 374 -27.50 -13.48 10.53
CA HIS A 374 -28.06 -14.26 11.62
C HIS A 374 -27.79 -15.77 11.46
N GLU A 375 -27.89 -16.27 10.23
CA GLU A 375 -27.52 -17.65 9.90
C GLU A 375 -26.04 -17.93 10.19
N MET A 376 -25.15 -17.04 9.75
CA MET A 376 -23.70 -17.10 9.99
C MET A 376 -23.39 -17.18 11.49
N ILE A 377 -24.01 -16.30 12.30
CA ILE A 377 -23.85 -16.29 13.74
C ILE A 377 -24.43 -17.56 14.38
N GLY A 378 -25.62 -17.99 13.93
CA GLY A 378 -26.25 -19.20 14.39
C GLY A 378 -25.47 -20.48 14.08
N ALA A 379 -24.74 -20.51 12.97
CA ALA A 379 -23.79 -21.57 12.59
C ALA A 379 -22.46 -21.52 13.37
N GLY A 380 -22.28 -20.56 14.29
CA GLY A 380 -21.05 -20.40 15.05
C GLY A 380 -19.92 -19.69 14.31
N THR A 381 -20.15 -19.29 13.05
CA THR A 381 -19.18 -18.54 12.26
C THR A 381 -19.31 -17.05 12.59
N ARG A 382 -18.26 -16.44 13.14
CA ARG A 382 -18.32 -15.03 13.55
C ARG A 382 -18.07 -14.09 12.37
N PRO A 383 -18.92 -13.06 12.16
CA PRO A 383 -18.67 -11.99 11.21
C PRO A 383 -17.33 -11.29 11.50
N ASP A 384 -16.53 -11.09 10.47
CA ASP A 384 -15.26 -10.39 10.54
C ASP A 384 -15.38 -8.90 10.14
N SER A 385 -14.26 -8.18 10.14
CA SER A 385 -14.21 -6.79 9.71
C SER A 385 -14.65 -6.58 8.26
N VAL A 386 -14.42 -7.57 7.40
CA VAL A 386 -14.81 -7.53 5.98
C VAL A 386 -16.32 -7.67 5.86
N THR A 387 -16.92 -8.62 6.60
CA THR A 387 -18.38 -8.80 6.69
C THR A 387 -19.08 -7.50 7.09
N CYS A 388 -18.65 -6.92 8.22
CA CYS A 388 -19.21 -5.67 8.74
C CYS A 388 -19.09 -4.53 7.71
N ARG A 389 -17.93 -4.38 7.07
CA ARG A 389 -17.70 -3.36 6.06
C ARG A 389 -18.61 -3.52 4.85
N ILE A 390 -18.76 -4.73 4.30
CA ILE A 390 -19.63 -5.00 3.16
C ILE A 390 -21.07 -4.59 3.47
N VAL A 391 -21.57 -4.99 4.62
CA VAL A 391 -22.95 -4.73 5.03
C VAL A 391 -23.21 -3.26 5.29
N PHE A 392 -22.32 -2.56 6.03
CA PHE A 392 -22.50 -1.14 6.31
C PHE A 392 -22.37 -0.28 5.05
N GLN A 393 -21.45 -0.64 4.13
CA GLN A 393 -21.39 0.00 2.82
C GLN A 393 -22.64 -0.26 1.98
N GLY A 394 -23.24 -1.45 2.06
CA GLY A 394 -24.50 -1.76 1.42
C GLY A 394 -25.64 -0.90 1.94
N TYR A 395 -25.79 -0.78 3.26
CA TYR A 395 -26.79 0.09 3.87
C TYR A 395 -26.60 1.57 3.52
N ALA A 396 -25.36 2.02 3.45
CA ALA A 396 -25.04 3.40 3.08
C ALA A 396 -25.41 3.69 1.61
N LYS A 397 -25.13 2.76 0.69
CA LYS A 397 -25.53 2.91 -0.72
C LYS A 397 -27.04 3.00 -0.92
N GLU A 398 -27.78 2.27 -0.10
CA GLU A 398 -29.25 2.27 -0.13
C GLU A 398 -29.90 3.44 0.64
N GLY A 399 -29.10 4.35 1.21
CA GLY A 399 -29.62 5.45 2.04
C GLY A 399 -30.30 4.98 3.35
N LYS A 400 -30.03 3.76 3.81
CA LYS A 400 -30.66 3.14 4.98
C LYS A 400 -29.75 3.16 6.20
N LEU A 401 -29.02 4.26 6.43
CA LEU A 401 -28.03 4.35 7.51
C LEU A 401 -28.61 4.14 8.91
N LEU A 402 -29.86 4.55 9.17
CA LEU A 402 -30.49 4.29 10.48
C LEU A 402 -30.65 2.78 10.74
N SER A 403 -30.92 2.01 9.68
CA SER A 403 -30.97 0.54 9.81
C SER A 403 -29.60 -0.06 10.07
N ALA A 404 -28.54 0.55 9.51
CA ALA A 404 -27.16 0.17 9.81
C ALA A 404 -26.81 0.42 11.30
N LEU A 405 -27.27 1.54 11.90
CA LEU A 405 -27.06 1.80 13.33
C LEU A 405 -27.76 0.78 14.25
N ASN A 406 -28.96 0.33 13.85
CA ASN A 406 -29.65 -0.74 14.55
C ASN A 406 -28.90 -2.07 14.47
N LEU A 407 -28.34 -2.36 13.28
CA LEU A 407 -27.53 -3.56 13.09
C LEU A 407 -26.24 -3.53 13.89
N VAL A 408 -25.59 -2.36 14.05
CA VAL A 408 -24.44 -2.19 14.96
C VAL A 408 -24.79 -2.67 16.37
N ALA A 409 -25.92 -2.17 16.93
CA ALA A 409 -26.37 -2.55 18.28
C ALA A 409 -26.68 -4.05 18.39
N GLU A 410 -27.19 -4.63 17.32
CA GLU A 410 -27.51 -6.06 17.25
C GLU A 410 -26.23 -6.92 17.22
N LEU A 411 -25.28 -6.59 16.36
CA LEU A 411 -23.99 -7.30 16.27
C LEU A 411 -23.20 -7.21 17.58
N GLN A 412 -23.21 -6.06 18.24
CA GLN A 412 -22.60 -5.89 19.57
C GLN A 412 -23.23 -6.82 20.62
N ARG A 413 -24.57 -7.01 20.60
CA ARG A 413 -25.26 -7.96 21.50
C ARG A 413 -24.84 -9.41 21.25
N PHE A 414 -24.49 -9.76 20.00
CA PHE A 414 -23.94 -11.08 19.66
C PHE A 414 -22.44 -11.20 19.93
N GLY A 415 -21.81 -10.18 20.53
CA GLY A 415 -20.40 -10.20 20.85
C GLY A 415 -19.46 -10.04 19.64
N VAL A 416 -19.98 -9.50 18.53
CA VAL A 416 -19.18 -9.18 17.36
C VAL A 416 -18.47 -7.84 17.58
N THR A 417 -17.15 -7.85 17.53
CA THR A 417 -16.34 -6.63 17.63
C THR A 417 -16.34 -5.88 16.30
N ILE A 418 -16.83 -4.65 16.33
CA ILE A 418 -16.86 -3.80 15.14
C ILE A 418 -15.58 -2.95 15.14
N PRO A 419 -14.78 -2.97 14.04
CA PRO A 419 -13.60 -2.14 13.92
C PRO A 419 -13.89 -0.64 14.02
N GLU A 420 -13.02 0.11 14.69
CA GLU A 420 -13.18 1.54 14.94
C GLU A 420 -13.37 2.36 13.67
N ASN A 421 -12.63 2.03 12.61
CA ASN A 421 -12.73 2.69 11.30
C ASN A 421 -14.13 2.58 10.66
N LEU A 422 -14.94 1.59 11.06
CA LEU A 422 -16.32 1.47 10.59
C LEU A 422 -17.28 2.40 11.36
N TYR A 423 -16.99 2.72 12.62
CA TYR A 423 -17.71 3.76 13.33
C TYR A 423 -17.47 5.12 12.69
N ASP A 424 -16.20 5.46 12.38
CA ASP A 424 -15.85 6.66 11.62
C ASP A 424 -16.58 6.73 10.29
N TYR A 425 -16.56 5.61 9.54
CA TYR A 425 -17.27 5.51 8.27
C TYR A 425 -18.77 5.82 8.40
N LEU A 426 -19.46 5.24 9.38
CA LEU A 426 -20.89 5.46 9.61
C LEU A 426 -21.19 6.90 10.04
N LEU A 427 -20.37 7.48 10.93
CA LEU A 427 -20.50 8.87 11.36
C LEU A 427 -20.38 9.83 10.18
N VAL A 428 -19.34 9.65 9.35
CA VAL A 428 -19.12 10.46 8.15
C VAL A 428 -20.22 10.26 7.10
N ALA A 429 -20.73 9.04 6.94
CA ALA A 429 -21.83 8.75 6.04
C ALA A 429 -23.13 9.45 6.48
N LEU A 430 -23.45 9.43 7.77
CA LEU A 430 -24.59 10.15 8.33
C LEU A 430 -24.48 11.67 8.12
N CYS A 431 -23.29 12.22 8.30
CA CYS A 431 -23.03 13.64 8.03
C CYS A 431 -23.24 13.99 6.55
N LYS A 432 -22.82 13.12 5.64
CA LYS A 432 -23.03 13.31 4.18
C LYS A 432 -24.51 13.23 3.78
N GLU A 433 -25.29 12.34 4.42
CA GLU A 433 -26.74 12.26 4.21
C GLU A 433 -27.53 13.42 4.86
N GLY A 434 -26.87 14.35 5.50
CA GLY A 434 -27.55 15.47 6.17
C GLY A 434 -28.29 15.06 7.47
N ARG A 435 -27.78 14.06 8.18
CA ARG A 435 -28.35 13.56 9.44
C ARG A 435 -27.40 13.74 10.64
N PRO A 436 -26.95 14.99 10.93
CA PRO A 436 -25.95 15.24 11.98
C PRO A 436 -26.45 14.88 13.38
N PHE A 437 -27.75 15.00 13.65
CA PHE A 437 -28.33 14.63 14.95
C PHE A 437 -28.25 13.12 15.21
N ALA A 438 -28.51 12.31 14.17
CA ALA A 438 -28.36 10.86 14.28
C ALA A 438 -26.87 10.48 14.46
N ALA A 439 -25.97 11.16 13.77
CA ALA A 439 -24.52 10.98 13.94
C ALA A 439 -24.07 11.34 15.36
N ARG A 440 -24.56 12.46 15.93
CA ARG A 440 -24.25 12.88 17.29
C ARG A 440 -24.77 11.88 18.33
N SER A 441 -26.03 11.45 18.21
CA SER A 441 -26.62 10.44 19.10
C SER A 441 -25.88 9.11 19.03
N PHE A 442 -25.45 8.73 17.84
CA PHE A 442 -24.65 7.54 17.64
C PHE A 442 -23.27 7.66 18.28
N LEU A 443 -22.60 8.82 18.12
CA LEU A 443 -21.32 9.11 18.75
C LEU A 443 -21.39 9.01 20.28
N ILE A 444 -22.41 9.61 20.89
CA ILE A 444 -22.60 9.55 22.35
C ILE A 444 -22.68 8.10 22.82
N ARG A 445 -23.45 7.27 22.09
CA ARG A 445 -23.61 5.85 22.43
C ARG A 445 -22.29 5.08 22.36
N ILE A 446 -21.56 5.20 21.25
CA ILE A 446 -20.29 4.45 21.07
C ILE A 446 -19.17 4.97 21.94
N SER A 447 -19.20 6.26 22.33
CA SER A 447 -18.23 6.84 23.27
C SER A 447 -18.38 6.26 24.69
N GLN A 448 -19.57 5.77 25.07
CA GLN A 448 -19.78 5.04 26.32
C GLN A 448 -19.03 3.69 26.34
N ASP A 449 -18.81 3.10 25.16
CA ASP A 449 -18.03 1.87 24.96
C ASP A 449 -16.51 2.14 24.84
N GLY A 450 -16.07 3.39 25.07
CA GLY A 450 -14.66 3.80 25.06
C GLY A 450 -14.12 4.24 23.69
N TYR A 451 -14.96 4.31 22.66
CA TYR A 451 -14.54 4.75 21.34
C TYR A 451 -14.26 6.26 21.27
N VAL A 452 -13.18 6.63 20.60
CA VAL A 452 -12.79 8.02 20.32
C VAL A 452 -12.63 8.21 18.81
N PRO A 453 -13.46 9.06 18.17
CA PRO A 453 -13.35 9.33 16.74
C PRO A 453 -12.00 9.91 16.35
N GLU A 454 -11.61 9.64 15.10
CA GLU A 454 -10.50 10.34 14.49
C GLU A 454 -10.79 11.84 14.34
N MET A 455 -9.74 12.66 14.34
CA MET A 455 -9.87 14.12 14.17
C MET A 455 -10.67 14.51 12.91
N GLY A 456 -10.45 13.78 11.80
CA GLY A 456 -11.18 13.99 10.54
C GLY A 456 -12.70 13.77 10.65
N THR A 457 -13.12 12.83 11.49
CA THR A 457 -14.52 12.52 11.75
C THR A 457 -15.18 13.60 12.60
N TYR A 458 -14.49 14.09 13.64
CA TYR A 458 -14.97 15.23 14.45
C TYR A 458 -15.17 16.48 13.59
N ILE A 459 -14.21 16.82 12.74
CA ILE A 459 -14.30 17.99 11.84
C ILE A 459 -15.53 17.89 10.95
N LYS A 460 -15.76 16.75 10.32
CA LYS A 460 -16.93 16.55 9.44
C LYS A 460 -18.25 16.61 10.19
N LEU A 461 -18.28 16.16 11.42
CA LEU A 461 -19.48 16.24 12.26
C LEU A 461 -19.76 17.68 12.64
N VAL A 462 -18.75 18.46 13.07
CA VAL A 462 -18.87 19.90 13.35
C VAL A 462 -19.33 20.65 12.10
N GLU A 463 -18.70 20.43 10.93
CA GLU A 463 -19.11 21.03 9.67
C GLU A 463 -20.57 20.70 9.32
N SER A 464 -20.99 19.45 9.53
CA SER A 464 -22.36 19.03 9.26
C SER A 464 -23.37 19.68 10.21
N LEU A 465 -23.08 19.74 11.52
CA LEU A 465 -23.92 20.45 12.49
C LEU A 465 -24.02 21.94 12.15
N CYS A 466 -22.92 22.58 11.75
CA CYS A 466 -22.89 23.97 11.34
C CYS A 466 -23.73 24.24 10.07
N ARG A 467 -23.78 23.30 9.11
CA ARG A 467 -24.67 23.44 7.94
C ARG A 467 -26.15 23.48 8.31
N PHE A 468 -26.53 22.79 9.39
CA PHE A 468 -27.91 22.76 9.89
C PHE A 468 -28.16 23.78 11.01
N ASN A 469 -27.27 24.75 11.16
CA ASN A 469 -27.37 25.85 12.17
C ASN A 469 -27.47 25.35 13.63
N ASN A 470 -26.98 24.15 13.92
CA ASN A 470 -26.96 23.63 15.30
C ASN A 470 -25.60 23.95 15.95
N VAL A 471 -25.51 25.23 16.36
CA VAL A 471 -24.30 25.81 16.95
C VAL A 471 -23.95 25.19 18.30
N ASP A 472 -24.94 24.99 19.17
CA ASP A 472 -24.70 24.55 20.54
C ASP A 472 -24.07 23.16 20.59
N GLU A 473 -24.58 22.21 19.80
CA GLU A 473 -23.98 20.88 19.68
C GLU A 473 -22.59 20.91 19.01
N ALA A 474 -22.39 21.82 18.08
CA ALA A 474 -21.07 22.00 17.46
C ALA A 474 -20.03 22.54 18.47
N LEU A 475 -20.41 23.50 19.32
CA LEU A 475 -19.56 24.02 20.39
C LEU A 475 -19.27 22.98 21.47
N ILE A 476 -20.25 22.13 21.83
CA ILE A 476 -20.02 20.99 22.73
C ILE A 476 -18.97 20.05 22.16
N LEU A 477 -19.08 19.71 20.88
CA LEU A 477 -18.07 18.84 20.20
C LEU A 477 -16.68 19.47 20.16
N ILE A 478 -16.60 20.77 19.90
CA ILE A 478 -15.32 21.50 19.94
C ILE A 478 -14.73 21.43 21.36
N SER A 479 -15.53 21.61 22.39
CA SER A 479 -15.06 21.49 23.77
C SER A 479 -14.61 20.06 24.12
N GLU A 480 -15.26 19.03 23.56
CA GLU A 480 -14.80 17.63 23.69
C GLU A 480 -13.47 17.41 22.99
N MET A 481 -13.27 17.97 21.78
CA MET A 481 -12.01 17.89 21.04
C MET A 481 -10.86 18.56 21.81
N THR A 482 -11.08 19.76 22.35
CA THR A 482 -10.06 20.50 23.11
C THR A 482 -9.68 19.77 24.40
N LYS A 483 -10.67 19.21 25.14
CA LYS A 483 -10.41 18.37 26.34
C LYS A 483 -9.54 17.12 26.00
N LYS A 484 -9.66 16.60 24.80
CA LYS A 484 -8.84 15.48 24.30
C LYS A 484 -7.51 15.93 23.68
N SER A 485 -7.13 17.19 23.85
CA SER A 485 -5.90 17.80 23.30
C SER A 485 -5.82 17.73 21.76
N MET A 486 -6.95 17.64 21.07
CA MET A 486 -7.03 17.72 19.61
C MET A 486 -6.95 19.18 19.17
N LYS A 487 -6.01 19.51 18.30
CA LYS A 487 -5.86 20.87 17.78
C LYS A 487 -6.90 21.14 16.69
N LEU A 488 -7.67 22.22 16.85
CA LEU A 488 -8.58 22.69 15.82
C LEU A 488 -7.79 23.18 14.61
N ASN A 489 -8.32 22.96 13.43
CA ASN A 489 -7.73 23.43 12.17
C ASN A 489 -8.54 24.60 11.58
N LEU A 490 -7.98 25.25 10.56
CA LEU A 490 -8.63 26.38 9.87
C LEU A 490 -10.05 26.04 9.39
N THR A 491 -10.27 24.81 8.87
CA THR A 491 -11.60 24.42 8.35
C THR A 491 -12.66 24.33 9.43
N THR A 492 -12.27 23.89 10.63
CA THR A 492 -13.19 23.83 11.79
C THR A 492 -13.55 25.24 12.29
N TYR A 493 -12.55 26.12 12.45
CA TYR A 493 -12.79 27.52 12.81
C TYR A 493 -13.68 28.22 11.78
N LYS A 494 -13.43 28.04 10.51
CA LYS A 494 -14.25 28.59 9.43
C LYS A 494 -15.69 28.10 9.50
N ALA A 495 -15.92 26.82 9.71
CA ALA A 495 -17.27 26.25 9.81
C ALA A 495 -18.05 26.83 11.00
N ILE A 496 -17.43 26.90 12.18
CA ILE A 496 -18.12 27.41 13.39
C ILE A 496 -18.32 28.90 13.34
N ILE A 497 -17.33 29.70 12.95
CA ILE A 497 -17.44 31.15 12.82
C ILE A 497 -18.54 31.52 11.81
N SER A 498 -18.55 30.91 10.64
CA SER A 498 -19.59 31.15 9.64
C SER A 498 -20.98 30.73 10.13
N CYS A 499 -21.07 29.69 10.97
CA CYS A 499 -22.32 29.24 11.54
C CYS A 499 -22.82 30.22 12.61
N LEU A 500 -21.96 30.66 13.54
CA LEU A 500 -22.26 31.63 14.58
C LEU A 500 -22.77 32.95 14.00
N CYS A 501 -22.12 33.45 12.95
CA CYS A 501 -22.55 34.65 12.25
C CYS A 501 -23.96 34.48 11.64
N ARG A 502 -24.24 33.33 10.98
CA ARG A 502 -25.57 33.05 10.43
C ARG A 502 -26.70 32.98 11.46
N VAL A 503 -26.37 32.55 12.68
CA VAL A 503 -27.34 32.45 13.80
C VAL A 503 -27.41 33.74 14.59
N LYS A 504 -26.76 34.83 14.16
CA LYS A 504 -26.69 36.13 14.84
C LYS A 504 -26.06 36.04 16.23
N ARG A 505 -24.97 35.29 16.37
CA ARG A 505 -24.12 35.21 17.57
C ARG A 505 -22.71 35.64 17.22
N THR A 506 -22.59 36.81 16.56
CA THR A 506 -21.33 37.27 15.98
C THR A 506 -20.26 37.60 17.02
N SER A 507 -20.68 38.02 18.22
CA SER A 507 -19.74 38.25 19.33
C SER A 507 -19.02 36.99 19.80
N GLU A 508 -19.68 35.82 19.76
CA GLU A 508 -19.03 34.54 20.07
C GLU A 508 -18.13 34.09 18.92
N ALA A 509 -18.50 34.42 17.67
CA ALA A 509 -17.65 34.17 16.50
C ALA A 509 -16.35 34.98 16.57
N GLU A 510 -16.40 36.22 17.12
CA GLU A 510 -15.21 37.04 17.34
C GLU A 510 -14.30 36.41 18.42
N GLY A 511 -14.86 35.86 19.51
CA GLY A 511 -14.09 35.10 20.50
C GLY A 511 -13.39 33.87 19.90
N MET A 512 -14.03 33.19 18.95
CA MET A 512 -13.39 32.08 18.21
C MET A 512 -12.27 32.55 17.27
N LEU A 513 -12.37 33.77 16.72
CA LEU A 513 -11.30 34.39 15.93
C LEU A 513 -10.10 34.71 16.83
N GLU A 514 -10.32 35.29 18.03
CA GLU A 514 -9.26 35.58 18.98
C GLU A 514 -8.52 34.32 19.41
N GLU A 515 -9.25 33.24 19.71
CA GLU A 515 -8.68 31.95 20.04
C GLU A 515 -7.81 31.40 18.87
N MET A 516 -8.32 31.46 17.65
CA MET A 516 -7.63 31.05 16.45
C MET A 516 -6.31 31.79 16.23
N VAL A 517 -6.32 33.12 16.38
CA VAL A 517 -5.14 33.99 16.25
C VAL A 517 -4.13 33.71 17.35
N SER A 518 -4.59 33.50 18.60
CA SER A 518 -3.74 33.13 19.74
C SER A 518 -2.97 31.83 19.51
N LEU A 519 -3.54 30.90 18.72
CA LEU A 519 -2.93 29.66 18.30
C LEU A 519 -2.07 29.79 17.03
N SER A 520 -1.83 31.01 16.57
CA SER A 520 -1.06 31.31 15.35
C SER A 520 -1.67 30.75 14.05
N ILE A 521 -2.98 30.53 14.03
CA ILE A 521 -3.72 30.14 12.82
C ILE A 521 -4.25 31.43 12.18
N LEU A 522 -3.80 31.74 10.98
CA LEU A 522 -4.21 32.96 10.29
C LEU A 522 -5.61 32.82 9.68
N PRO A 523 -6.53 33.82 9.90
CA PRO A 523 -7.85 33.80 9.32
C PRO A 523 -7.80 34.00 7.80
N ASP A 524 -8.55 33.18 7.07
CA ASP A 524 -8.72 33.33 5.64
C ASP A 524 -9.71 34.47 5.30
N LEU A 525 -9.83 34.81 4.00
CA LEU A 525 -10.70 35.85 3.53
C LEU A 525 -12.20 35.54 3.81
N GLU A 526 -12.56 34.26 3.82
CA GLU A 526 -13.96 33.86 4.04
C GLU A 526 -14.38 34.05 5.49
N ILE A 527 -13.50 33.78 6.46
CA ILE A 527 -13.74 34.06 7.90
C ILE A 527 -13.93 35.57 8.13
N LYS A 528 -13.05 36.38 7.52
CA LYS A 528 -13.13 37.84 7.62
C LYS A 528 -14.45 38.38 7.07
N ARG A 529 -14.86 37.91 5.91
CA ARG A 529 -16.16 38.28 5.30
C ARG A 529 -17.34 37.80 6.13
N ALA A 530 -17.28 36.59 6.69
CA ALA A 530 -18.35 36.04 7.51
C ALA A 530 -18.62 36.90 8.76
N LEU A 531 -17.56 37.32 9.44
CA LEU A 531 -17.65 38.16 10.64
C LEU A 531 -18.20 39.55 10.32
N ILE A 532 -17.69 40.21 9.29
CA ILE A 532 -18.15 41.54 8.90
C ILE A 532 -19.63 41.50 8.47
N ASN A 533 -19.99 40.49 7.62
CA ASN A 533 -21.38 40.31 7.23
C ASN A 533 -22.29 39.98 8.43
N GLY A 534 -21.82 39.17 9.40
CA GLY A 534 -22.57 38.87 10.61
C GLY A 534 -22.91 40.11 11.39
N TYR A 535 -21.96 40.99 11.67
CA TYR A 535 -22.24 42.28 12.35
C TYR A 535 -23.12 43.22 11.51
N CYS A 536 -22.95 43.19 10.18
CA CYS A 536 -23.85 43.91 9.27
C CYS A 536 -25.31 43.41 9.39
N GLU A 537 -25.54 42.10 9.49
CA GLU A 537 -26.87 41.51 9.66
C GLU A 537 -27.47 41.71 11.04
N GLU A 538 -26.63 41.94 12.06
CA GLU A 538 -27.04 42.34 13.43
C GLU A 538 -27.27 43.87 13.56
N ASN A 539 -27.03 44.65 12.50
CA ASN A 539 -27.01 46.11 12.48
C ASN A 539 -25.98 46.76 13.44
N ASP A 540 -24.96 46.03 13.87
CA ASP A 540 -23.83 46.54 14.65
C ASP A 540 -22.71 47.01 13.72
N VAL A 541 -22.97 48.13 13.07
CA VAL A 541 -22.09 48.67 12.03
C VAL A 541 -20.79 49.20 12.61
N GLU A 542 -20.80 49.68 13.86
CA GLU A 542 -19.61 50.18 14.54
C GLU A 542 -18.56 49.07 14.69
N LYS A 543 -18.97 47.89 15.15
CA LYS A 543 -18.09 46.73 15.26
C LYS A 543 -17.65 46.20 13.89
N ALA A 544 -18.53 46.20 12.89
CA ALA A 544 -18.17 45.82 11.53
C ALA A 544 -17.04 46.68 10.97
N VAL A 545 -17.11 48.01 11.24
CA VAL A 545 -16.07 48.96 10.81
C VAL A 545 -14.77 48.76 11.59
N LEU A 546 -14.84 48.51 12.90
CA LEU A 546 -13.67 48.24 13.72
C LEU A 546 -12.93 46.99 13.25
N LEU A 547 -13.67 45.91 12.95
CA LEU A 547 -13.09 44.69 12.42
C LEU A 547 -12.50 44.87 11.00
N LEU A 548 -13.17 45.64 10.13
CA LEU A 548 -12.63 45.94 8.80
C LEU A 548 -11.29 46.67 8.91
N LYS A 549 -11.16 47.65 9.83
CA LYS A 549 -9.92 48.36 10.09
C LYS A 549 -8.85 47.44 10.68
N PHE A 550 -9.21 46.62 11.66
CA PHE A 550 -8.30 45.63 12.26
C PHE A 550 -7.73 44.68 11.19
N PHE A 551 -8.57 44.18 10.29
CA PHE A 551 -8.09 43.31 9.20
C PHE A 551 -7.22 44.03 8.18
N ALA A 552 -7.42 45.33 7.95
CA ALA A 552 -6.58 46.12 7.07
C ALA A 552 -5.22 46.42 7.71
N GLU A 553 -5.17 46.74 8.99
CA GLU A 553 -3.94 47.11 9.72
C GLU A 553 -3.08 45.89 10.04
N GLU A 554 -3.66 44.84 10.62
CA GLU A 554 -2.91 43.67 11.06
C GLU A 554 -2.59 42.66 9.93
N PHE A 555 -3.51 42.53 8.98
CA PHE A 555 -3.37 41.51 7.93
C PHE A 555 -3.18 42.09 6.52
N GLN A 556 -3.16 43.43 6.38
CA GLN A 556 -3.05 44.14 5.09
C GLN A 556 -4.07 43.67 4.02
N VAL A 557 -5.29 43.30 4.46
CA VAL A 557 -6.37 42.82 3.59
C VAL A 557 -7.39 43.91 3.37
N TYR A 558 -7.48 44.37 2.11
CA TYR A 558 -8.42 45.39 1.65
C TYR A 558 -9.53 44.74 0.82
N ASP A 559 -10.52 44.15 1.49
CA ASP A 559 -11.61 43.44 0.82
C ASP A 559 -12.76 44.37 0.45
N THR A 560 -12.94 44.64 -0.82
CA THR A 560 -14.00 45.47 -1.36
C THR A 560 -15.41 44.90 -1.15
N VAL A 561 -15.56 43.58 -1.01
CA VAL A 561 -16.84 42.91 -0.76
C VAL A 561 -17.33 43.24 0.64
N SER A 562 -16.46 43.08 1.65
CA SER A 562 -16.74 43.46 3.05
C SER A 562 -17.01 44.95 3.21
N TYR A 563 -16.24 45.79 2.51
CA TYR A 563 -16.46 47.21 2.43
C TYR A 563 -17.86 47.55 1.89
N ASN A 564 -18.25 46.95 0.76
CA ASN A 564 -19.57 47.15 0.16
C ASN A 564 -20.73 46.66 1.03
N ALA A 565 -20.53 45.61 1.86
CA ALA A 565 -21.54 45.16 2.80
C ALA A 565 -21.83 46.22 3.86
N ILE A 566 -20.78 46.82 4.42
CA ILE A 566 -20.90 47.92 5.41
C ILE A 566 -21.61 49.14 4.76
N VAL A 567 -21.16 49.57 3.59
CA VAL A 567 -21.76 50.71 2.85
C VAL A 567 -23.24 50.44 2.60
N LYS A 568 -23.63 49.24 2.24
CA LYS A 568 -25.03 48.87 2.00
C LYS A 568 -25.89 49.07 3.25
N VAL A 569 -25.44 48.64 4.43
CA VAL A 569 -26.16 48.73 5.71
C VAL A 569 -26.35 50.21 6.10
N PHE A 570 -25.29 51.03 5.98
CA PHE A 570 -25.40 52.47 6.21
C PHE A 570 -26.45 53.15 5.28
N CYS A 571 -26.46 52.79 4.01
CA CYS A 571 -27.44 53.33 3.06
C CYS A 571 -28.87 52.86 3.33
N GLU A 572 -29.05 51.64 3.83
CA GLU A 572 -30.38 51.12 4.22
C GLU A 572 -30.89 51.73 5.51
N GLY A 573 -29.97 52.12 6.43
CA GLY A 573 -30.27 52.77 7.70
C GLY A 573 -30.56 54.27 7.62
N GLY A 574 -30.35 54.94 6.46
CA GLY A 574 -30.59 56.36 6.29
C GLY A 574 -29.53 57.30 6.92
N ASN A 575 -28.33 56.80 7.24
CA ASN A 575 -27.24 57.58 7.85
C ASN A 575 -26.16 57.95 6.80
N VAL A 576 -26.57 58.62 5.73
CA VAL A 576 -25.67 58.91 4.60
C VAL A 576 -24.57 59.91 4.98
N ALA A 577 -24.84 60.87 5.87
CA ALA A 577 -23.83 61.81 6.34
C ALA A 577 -22.66 61.10 7.10
N GLU A 578 -22.98 60.16 7.98
CA GLU A 578 -22.00 59.35 8.69
C GLU A 578 -21.24 58.41 7.72
N LEU A 579 -21.93 57.91 6.68
CA LEU A 579 -21.30 57.11 5.65
C LEU A 579 -20.23 57.88 4.87
N MET A 580 -20.47 59.15 4.50
CA MET A 580 -19.51 59.98 3.79
C MET A 580 -18.24 60.22 4.62
N GLU A 581 -18.40 60.51 5.94
CA GLU A 581 -17.28 60.64 6.83
C GLU A 581 -16.49 59.33 7.02
N LEU A 582 -17.20 58.19 7.06
CA LEU A 582 -16.59 56.88 7.15
C LEU A 582 -15.85 56.53 5.84
N GLN A 583 -16.44 56.81 4.69
CA GLN A 583 -15.83 56.58 3.38
C GLN A 583 -14.52 57.33 3.24
N ASP A 584 -14.45 58.58 3.65
CA ASP A 584 -13.22 59.39 3.64
C ASP A 584 -12.13 58.77 4.54
N LYS A 585 -12.51 58.20 5.70
CA LYS A 585 -11.60 57.53 6.60
C LYS A 585 -11.07 56.19 5.99
N LEU A 586 -11.95 55.40 5.37
CA LEU A 586 -11.61 54.11 4.81
C LEU A 586 -10.78 54.21 3.50
N VAL A 587 -11.07 55.21 2.69
CA VAL A 587 -10.24 55.50 1.47
C VAL A 587 -8.82 55.89 1.89
N LYS A 588 -8.63 56.66 2.97
CA LYS A 588 -7.31 57.01 3.51
C LYS A 588 -6.52 55.78 3.99
N ILE A 589 -7.21 54.72 4.43
CA ILE A 589 -6.60 53.44 4.85
C ILE A 589 -6.23 52.57 3.65
N GLY A 590 -6.79 52.83 2.45
CA GLY A 590 -6.46 52.09 1.21
C GLY A 590 -7.61 51.31 0.57
N PHE A 591 -8.84 51.46 1.08
CA PHE A 591 -10.00 50.86 0.41
C PHE A 591 -10.39 51.62 -0.83
N VAL A 592 -10.60 50.92 -1.93
CA VAL A 592 -10.98 51.54 -3.24
C VAL A 592 -12.47 51.28 -3.53
N PRO A 593 -13.30 52.31 -3.59
CA PRO A 593 -14.70 52.18 -3.99
C PRO A 593 -14.81 51.61 -5.44
N ASN A 594 -15.80 50.76 -5.65
CA ASN A 594 -16.09 50.20 -6.99
C ASN A 594 -17.48 50.67 -7.47
N SER A 595 -17.88 50.23 -8.65
CA SER A 595 -19.17 50.58 -9.25
C SER A 595 -20.38 50.21 -8.34
N LEU A 596 -20.25 49.12 -7.62
CA LEU A 596 -21.29 48.65 -6.68
C LEU A 596 -21.36 49.53 -5.44
N THR A 597 -20.24 50.01 -4.95
CA THR A 597 -20.18 51.03 -3.87
C THR A 597 -20.93 52.29 -4.28
N CYS A 598 -20.63 52.81 -5.48
CA CYS A 598 -21.32 54.00 -6.00
C CYS A 598 -22.82 53.77 -6.15
N GLN A 599 -23.26 52.59 -6.59
CA GLN A 599 -24.69 52.28 -6.68
C GLN A 599 -25.40 52.29 -5.31
N TYR A 600 -24.78 51.75 -4.28
CA TYR A 600 -25.35 51.77 -2.94
C TYR A 600 -25.44 53.18 -2.40
N VAL A 601 -24.37 53.99 -2.54
CA VAL A 601 -24.37 55.40 -2.08
C VAL A 601 -25.43 56.21 -2.83
N ILE A 602 -25.56 56.09 -4.14
CA ILE A 602 -26.60 56.81 -4.92
C ILE A 602 -27.99 56.40 -4.45
N ARG A 603 -28.27 55.13 -4.24
CA ARG A 603 -29.57 54.65 -3.71
C ARG A 603 -29.85 55.19 -2.30
N GLY A 604 -28.85 55.24 -1.45
CA GLY A 604 -28.96 55.77 -0.10
C GLY A 604 -29.32 57.27 -0.14
N LEU A 605 -28.61 58.06 -0.95
CA LEU A 605 -28.90 59.49 -1.12
C LEU A 605 -30.31 59.74 -1.69
N GLN A 606 -30.77 58.90 -2.63
CA GLN A 606 -32.14 59.02 -3.19
C GLN A 606 -33.18 58.76 -2.08
N LYS A 607 -32.96 57.77 -1.22
CA LYS A 607 -33.86 57.42 -0.14
C LYS A 607 -33.90 58.50 0.96
N ASP A 608 -32.76 59.14 1.27
CA ASP A 608 -32.71 60.28 2.18
C ASP A 608 -33.46 61.51 1.64
N MET A 609 -33.33 61.78 0.33
CA MET A 609 -34.07 62.87 -0.31
C MET A 609 -35.59 62.61 -0.30
N GLU A 610 -36.06 61.36 -0.53
CA GLU A 610 -37.48 60.98 -0.41
C GLU A 610 -38.00 61.12 1.03
N LEU A 611 -37.19 60.80 2.07
CA LEU A 611 -37.52 60.96 3.45
C LEU A 611 -37.61 62.45 3.88
N ASP A 612 -36.73 63.31 3.37
CA ASP A 612 -36.77 64.75 3.60
C ASP A 612 -37.99 65.39 2.93
N ASP A 613 -38.35 64.95 1.73
CA ASP A 613 -39.56 65.40 1.04
C ASP A 613 -40.85 64.95 1.74
N ASP A 614 -40.90 63.73 2.29
CA ASP A 614 -42.02 63.25 3.11
C ASP A 614 -42.12 63.96 4.45
N ILE A 615 -40.99 64.31 5.10
CA ILE A 615 -40.97 65.13 6.33
C ILE A 615 -41.41 66.57 6.02
N LEU A 616 -41.00 67.15 4.93
CA LEU A 616 -41.45 68.44 4.44
C LEU A 616 -42.94 68.43 4.10
N ALA A 617 -43.43 67.40 3.44
CA ALA A 617 -44.84 67.21 3.13
C ALA A 617 -45.68 67.02 4.42
N ALA A 618 -45.19 66.25 5.41
CA ALA A 618 -45.87 66.07 6.69
C ALA A 618 -45.87 67.35 7.58
N THR A 619 -44.80 68.16 7.53
CA THR A 619 -44.75 69.48 8.18
C THR A 619 -45.62 70.47 7.47
N CYS A 620 -45.70 70.50 6.14
CA CYS A 620 -46.64 71.28 5.40
C CYS A 620 -48.12 70.90 5.67
N LEU A 621 -48.44 69.63 5.82
CA LEU A 621 -49.74 69.11 6.20
C LEU A 621 -50.10 69.51 7.64
N LYS A 622 -49.16 69.44 8.57
CA LYS A 622 -49.39 69.94 9.97
C LYS A 622 -49.58 71.40 10.01
N SER A 623 -48.87 72.21 9.23
CA SER A 623 -49.07 73.67 9.18
C SER A 623 -50.41 74.04 8.50
N LYS A 624 -50.84 73.28 7.49
CA LYS A 624 -52.21 73.50 6.93
C LYS A 624 -53.33 73.08 7.87
N LEU A 625 -53.16 72.01 8.63
CA LEU A 625 -54.14 71.60 9.66
C LEU A 625 -54.22 72.59 10.89
N SER A 626 -53.13 73.27 11.22
CA SER A 626 -53.12 74.31 12.21
C SER A 626 -53.76 75.63 11.77
N GLN A 627 -53.63 75.92 10.42
CA GLN A 627 -54.31 77.08 9.83
C GLN A 627 -55.82 76.86 9.66
N THR A 628 -56.27 75.65 9.42
CA THR A 628 -57.72 75.36 9.35
C THR A 628 -58.39 75.27 10.69
N ARG A 629 -57.67 75.13 11.84
CA ARG A 629 -58.20 75.22 13.17
C ARG A 629 -58.35 76.70 13.68
N ALA A 630 -57.58 77.61 13.10
CA ALA A 630 -57.63 79.02 13.45
C ALA A 630 -58.70 79.81 12.70
N THR A 631 -59.51 79.18 11.84
CA THR A 631 -60.64 79.83 11.12
C THR A 631 -62.01 79.30 11.57
N PHE A 632 -62.11 78.60 12.67
CA PHE A 632 -63.33 78.04 13.23
C PHE A 632 -63.51 78.38 14.73
N ASP A 633 -62.83 79.40 15.26
CA ASP A 633 -63.19 80.07 16.55
C ASP A 633 -63.64 81.47 16.32
#